data_7ec7afacdec309c6c912bf1b864f2981
#
_entry.id   7ec7afacdec309c6c912bf1b864f2981
#
_cell.length_a   1.000
_cell.length_b   1.000
_cell.length_c   1.000
_cell.angle_alpha   90.00
_cell.angle_beta   90.00
_cell.angle_gamma   90.00
#
_symmetry.space_group_name_H-M   'P 1'
#
loop_
_entity.id
_entity.type
_entity.pdbx_description
1 polymer ?
#
loop_
_entity_poly.entity_id
_entity_poly.type
_entity_poly.pdbx_seq_one_letter_code
_entity_poly.pdbx_strand_id
1 'polypeptide(L)'
;MRKWRLHSLNLLFKAHRALFFSLFTPLLLNAQQAPALQWYHKPMRILQTVMRQPDAAHYRVDSLVHYMKAVSANTLVVNGGGIVDFFQNPLPMARINPFLGKRDLLAEIVEACHLAGIKVIARVDFRGVDKERYDQNPDWFARDEKGGPIILNYTTPPLYAPCYNSPYRTEHAVRYIEHLMAHYHLDGIWHNSVNFHHTCHCDRCQAGFKSGAGKEIPIAGSPQQDWEEYYRWNEGVASRQLALMRGTVKKYGEDKTYAAEVFDLYKIEQQKHTGISLYSAAEHFDFFVIVAFVADNTAKVEYKDIWYPAAIIKFLKALEPHKAPVILFGGNGTEHRYIYDPPLDSRLWLWEAAAAGGGFWNCYFNGYTPANAPDRRNAYLATDAYRYIRDHEDFLQNLKPVTDIGILYSKPSGEFLGDEAFSASLRGMQRFFAENHLQYGFVSDKGLTPEALRDFKILFLPNIAALSNEHIQSIRDWVEQGGKLISTFQSSLFDDHGAERTDFGLSDVLGVRYLHQSVNTEMDCYQKILVRNELVKGMEKTELLHNGGTTLLIQSLEGAEAITGYLPKINNQPPEFAYPDSWESNHPIVVRNRFGRGESIYFANEIDKLNLTIGHPDYNHLLANAVHYLLGPDRVLKTDAPASVQVYLNKSEEGLNTFQLSLVNTSSSSQRPFRDLIPVREIRVDLPFQINSLEKWYGTGKIKFKKNSIRISQLEEFVSLKIEAGR
;
A
#
# COMPACT_ATOMS: atom_id res chain seq x y z
N MET A 1 57.75 64.29 -3.64
CA MET A 1 56.50 63.78 -2.99
C MET A 1 55.54 63.14 -4.04
N ARG A 2 55.92 62.04 -4.68
CA ARG A 2 55.07 61.33 -5.69
C ARG A 2 55.45 59.87 -5.86
N LYS A 3 55.87 59.18 -4.77
CA LYS A 3 56.21 57.73 -4.83
C LYS A 3 55.57 56.86 -3.72
N TRP A 4 54.68 57.43 -2.91
CA TRP A 4 54.13 56.69 -1.72
C TRP A 4 52.63 56.40 -1.81
N ARG A 5 51.93 56.62 -2.96
CA ARG A 5 50.49 56.34 -3.12
C ARG A 5 50.14 55.12 -3.99
N LEU A 6 51.15 54.42 -4.52
CA LEU A 6 50.91 53.26 -5.40
C LEU A 6 51.13 51.89 -4.71
N HIS A 7 51.66 51.86 -3.47
CA HIS A 7 51.86 50.61 -2.78
C HIS A 7 50.72 50.18 -1.84
N SER A 8 49.83 51.09 -1.44
CA SER A 8 48.67 50.76 -0.59
C SER A 8 47.47 50.24 -1.36
N LEU A 9 47.34 50.52 -2.64
CA LEU A 9 46.21 49.96 -3.44
C LEU A 9 46.43 48.50 -3.91
N ASN A 10 47.68 48.05 -4.01
CA ASN A 10 47.98 46.67 -4.43
C ASN A 10 47.85 45.66 -3.26
N LEU A 11 47.89 46.08 -2.02
CA LEU A 11 47.67 45.24 -0.86
C LEU A 11 46.19 44.99 -0.56
N LEU A 12 45.33 45.97 -0.85
CA LEU A 12 43.86 45.82 -0.72
C LEU A 12 43.23 44.92 -1.79
N PHE A 13 43.81 44.93 -3.03
CA PHE A 13 43.35 44.01 -4.07
C PHE A 13 43.82 42.55 -3.92
N LYS A 14 44.90 42.27 -3.21
CA LYS A 14 45.35 40.91 -2.89
C LYS A 14 44.57 40.33 -1.70
N ALA A 15 44.17 41.13 -0.73
CA ALA A 15 43.35 40.69 0.41
C ALA A 15 41.92 40.35 -0.01
N HIS A 16 41.33 41.06 -0.96
CA HIS A 16 39.96 40.76 -1.46
C HIS A 16 39.89 39.53 -2.39
N ARG A 17 40.98 39.18 -3.09
CA ARG A 17 41.04 37.92 -3.87
C ARG A 17 41.20 36.68 -3.01
N ALA A 18 41.87 36.78 -1.85
CA ALA A 18 42.02 35.66 -0.92
C ALA A 18 40.75 35.39 -0.10
N LEU A 19 39.97 36.46 0.22
CA LEU A 19 38.65 36.28 0.92
C LEU A 19 37.55 35.77 -0.01
N PHE A 20 37.58 36.05 -1.32
CA PHE A 20 36.58 35.52 -2.25
C PHE A 20 36.83 34.06 -2.62
N PHE A 21 38.02 33.53 -2.53
CA PHE A 21 38.29 32.11 -2.79
C PHE A 21 38.08 31.21 -1.56
N SER A 22 38.07 31.76 -0.34
CA SER A 22 37.84 30.99 0.89
C SER A 22 36.33 30.87 1.27
N LEU A 23 35.45 31.67 0.66
CA LEU A 23 33.99 31.61 0.88
C LEU A 23 33.23 30.75 -0.15
N PHE A 24 33.89 30.33 -1.24
CA PHE A 24 33.24 29.47 -2.27
C PHE A 24 33.68 28.01 -2.22
N THR A 25 34.63 27.62 -1.37
CA THR A 25 35.11 26.24 -1.29
C THR A 25 34.34 25.28 -0.38
N PRO A 26 33.50 25.69 0.57
CA PRO A 26 32.66 24.74 1.33
C PRO A 26 31.31 24.37 0.65
N LEU A 27 30.92 25.03 -0.44
CA LEU A 27 29.61 24.79 -1.08
C LEU A 27 29.64 23.75 -2.21
N LEU A 28 30.82 23.22 -2.55
CA LEU A 28 31.00 22.22 -3.61
C LEU A 28 31.23 20.79 -3.09
N LEU A 29 31.18 20.56 -1.78
CA LEU A 29 31.49 19.26 -1.18
C LEU A 29 30.31 18.53 -0.57
N ASN A 30 29.07 18.96 -0.84
CA ASN A 30 27.86 18.22 -0.48
C ASN A 30 26.90 18.01 -1.65
N ALA A 31 27.41 17.74 -2.84
CA ALA A 31 26.68 16.90 -3.75
C ALA A 31 26.80 15.46 -3.19
N GLN A 32 25.95 15.09 -2.26
CA GLN A 32 25.72 13.67 -1.97
C GLN A 32 25.45 13.02 -3.33
N GLN A 33 26.40 12.22 -3.80
CA GLN A 33 26.14 11.34 -4.94
C GLN A 33 24.88 10.58 -4.60
N ALA A 34 23.86 10.71 -5.44
CA ALA A 34 22.67 9.89 -5.32
C ALA A 34 23.13 8.43 -5.14
N PRO A 35 22.65 7.70 -4.14
CA PRO A 35 23.08 6.33 -3.89
C PRO A 35 22.97 5.54 -5.18
N ALA A 36 24.03 4.78 -5.51
CA ALA A 36 24.06 3.99 -6.71
C ALA A 36 22.81 3.09 -6.78
N LEU A 37 22.14 3.14 -7.91
CA LEU A 37 20.88 2.42 -8.13
C LEU A 37 21.10 0.92 -8.00
N GLN A 38 20.44 0.30 -7.04
CA GLN A 38 20.54 -1.14 -6.80
C GLN A 38 19.58 -1.92 -7.71
N TRP A 39 19.90 -3.18 -8.01
CA TRP A 39 19.10 -4.05 -8.84
C TRP A 39 17.65 -4.24 -8.32
N TYR A 40 17.46 -4.16 -7.01
CA TYR A 40 16.16 -4.32 -6.34
C TYR A 40 15.32 -3.02 -6.29
N HIS A 41 15.82 -1.92 -6.83
CA HIS A 41 15.04 -0.70 -7.03
C HIS A 41 14.23 -0.74 -8.32
N LYS A 42 14.54 -1.65 -9.25
CA LYS A 42 13.76 -1.88 -10.47
C LYS A 42 12.55 -2.77 -10.19
N PRO A 43 11.48 -2.68 -11.00
CA PRO A 43 10.36 -3.61 -10.90
C PRO A 43 10.84 -5.06 -11.08
N MET A 44 10.67 -5.88 -10.06
CA MET A 44 11.17 -7.26 -10.03
C MET A 44 10.19 -8.24 -10.65
N ARG A 45 10.72 -9.32 -11.22
CA ARG A 45 9.98 -10.43 -11.81
C ARG A 45 10.35 -11.70 -11.06
N ILE A 46 9.70 -11.90 -9.90
CA ILE A 46 10.06 -12.95 -8.95
C ILE A 46 9.23 -14.20 -9.18
N LEU A 47 9.89 -15.35 -9.15
CA LEU A 47 9.28 -16.67 -9.02
C LEU A 47 9.59 -17.24 -7.64
N GLN A 48 8.63 -17.88 -7.02
CA GLN A 48 8.85 -18.73 -5.84
C GLN A 48 8.23 -20.10 -6.03
N THR A 49 9.00 -21.15 -5.71
CA THR A 49 8.49 -22.50 -5.53
C THR A 49 8.65 -22.89 -4.07
N VAL A 50 7.53 -23.01 -3.34
CA VAL A 50 7.56 -23.41 -1.93
C VAL A 50 7.68 -24.92 -1.85
N MET A 51 8.92 -25.41 -1.68
CA MET A 51 9.21 -26.83 -1.61
C MET A 51 8.70 -27.43 -0.30
N ARG A 52 8.15 -28.65 -0.39
CA ARG A 52 7.88 -29.53 0.73
C ARG A 52 9.04 -30.50 0.92
N GLN A 53 9.13 -31.15 2.06
CA GLN A 53 10.25 -32.06 2.35
C GLN A 53 10.50 -33.10 1.23
N PRO A 54 9.48 -33.85 0.74
CA PRO A 54 9.71 -34.86 -0.32
C PRO A 54 10.17 -34.28 -1.67
N ASP A 55 9.83 -33.03 -1.96
CA ASP A 55 10.20 -32.40 -3.24
C ASP A 55 11.73 -32.34 -3.44
N ALA A 56 12.49 -32.21 -2.34
CA ALA A 56 13.94 -32.10 -2.38
C ALA A 56 14.63 -33.29 -3.06
N ALA A 57 14.06 -34.50 -2.96
CA ALA A 57 14.62 -35.70 -3.59
C ALA A 57 14.58 -35.64 -5.14
N HIS A 58 13.59 -34.95 -5.70
CA HIS A 58 13.29 -34.98 -7.13
C HIS A 58 13.32 -33.60 -7.80
N TYR A 59 13.73 -32.57 -7.06
CA TYR A 59 13.75 -31.20 -7.57
C TYR A 59 14.76 -31.05 -8.72
N ARG A 60 14.27 -30.59 -9.88
CA ARG A 60 15.01 -30.46 -11.14
C ARG A 60 15.42 -29.01 -11.34
N VAL A 61 16.68 -28.69 -11.01
CA VAL A 61 17.22 -27.32 -11.11
C VAL A 61 17.32 -26.86 -12.56
N ASP A 62 17.68 -27.75 -13.49
CA ASP A 62 17.69 -27.47 -14.92
C ASP A 62 16.32 -27.05 -15.47
N SER A 63 15.25 -27.74 -15.05
CA SER A 63 13.88 -27.42 -15.43
C SER A 63 13.42 -26.09 -14.85
N LEU A 64 13.84 -25.75 -13.63
CA LEU A 64 13.57 -24.47 -13.00
C LEU A 64 14.17 -23.32 -13.79
N VAL A 65 15.49 -23.39 -14.08
CA VAL A 65 16.19 -22.35 -14.83
C VAL A 65 15.62 -22.18 -16.23
N HIS A 66 15.32 -23.28 -16.90
CA HIS A 66 14.66 -23.26 -18.21
C HIS A 66 13.32 -22.53 -18.17
N TYR A 67 12.48 -22.88 -17.18
CA TYR A 67 11.16 -22.24 -16.99
C TYR A 67 11.30 -20.76 -16.70
N MET A 68 12.19 -20.35 -15.79
CA MET A 68 12.39 -18.95 -15.42
C MET A 68 12.80 -18.10 -16.64
N LYS A 69 13.67 -18.61 -17.49
CA LYS A 69 14.05 -17.96 -18.76
C LYS A 69 12.84 -17.84 -19.71
N ALA A 70 12.04 -18.89 -19.83
CA ALA A 70 10.86 -18.92 -20.72
C ALA A 70 9.82 -17.86 -20.32
N VAL A 71 9.61 -17.65 -19.02
CA VAL A 71 8.66 -16.64 -18.51
C VAL A 71 9.30 -15.27 -18.28
N SER A 72 10.60 -15.10 -18.51
CA SER A 72 11.37 -13.87 -18.27
C SER A 72 11.43 -13.45 -16.78
N ALA A 73 11.38 -14.39 -15.86
CA ALA A 73 11.67 -14.13 -14.44
C ALA A 73 13.16 -13.86 -14.24
N ASN A 74 13.50 -12.91 -13.36
CA ASN A 74 14.89 -12.52 -13.08
C ASN A 74 15.34 -12.78 -11.63
N THR A 75 14.42 -13.17 -10.76
CA THR A 75 14.69 -13.40 -9.34
C THR A 75 13.96 -14.65 -8.88
N LEU A 76 14.65 -15.51 -8.15
CA LEU A 76 14.09 -16.69 -7.51
C LEU A 76 14.04 -16.50 -6.01
N VAL A 77 12.91 -16.84 -5.39
CA VAL A 77 12.83 -17.05 -3.94
C VAL A 77 12.73 -18.56 -3.70
N VAL A 78 13.67 -19.10 -2.92
CA VAL A 78 13.80 -20.54 -2.67
C VAL A 78 13.88 -20.81 -1.17
N ASN A 79 13.42 -22.00 -0.75
CA ASN A 79 13.54 -22.42 0.64
C ASN A 79 15.01 -22.45 1.07
N GLY A 80 15.38 -21.59 2.03
CA GLY A 80 16.63 -21.69 2.79
C GLY A 80 16.46 -22.64 3.97
N GLY A 81 15.61 -22.27 4.95
CA GLY A 81 15.37 -23.14 6.09
C GLY A 81 14.78 -22.41 7.29
N GLY A 82 15.21 -22.83 8.49
CA GLY A 82 14.70 -22.36 9.78
C GLY A 82 13.76 -23.38 10.43
N ILE A 83 12.63 -23.73 9.79
CA ILE A 83 11.80 -24.87 10.25
C ILE A 83 12.40 -26.20 9.78
N VAL A 84 12.73 -26.30 8.49
CA VAL A 84 13.38 -27.46 7.86
C VAL A 84 14.40 -26.92 6.86
N ASP A 85 15.64 -27.42 6.93
CA ASP A 85 16.77 -26.94 6.14
C ASP A 85 16.83 -27.64 4.79
N PHE A 86 16.99 -26.89 3.70
CA PHE A 86 17.12 -27.41 2.34
C PHE A 86 18.60 -27.40 1.86
N PHE A 87 19.51 -27.42 2.81
CA PHE A 87 20.96 -27.51 2.65
C PHE A 87 21.57 -28.37 3.78
N GLN A 88 22.85 -28.71 3.66
CA GLN A 88 23.56 -29.46 4.70
C GLN A 88 23.98 -28.51 5.84
N ASN A 89 23.06 -28.24 6.76
CA ASN A 89 23.22 -27.26 7.84
C ASN A 89 24.13 -27.78 8.96
N PRO A 90 25.32 -27.17 9.19
CA PRO A 90 26.22 -27.58 10.26
C PRO A 90 25.93 -26.92 11.61
N LEU A 91 24.96 -26.02 11.69
CA LEU A 91 24.70 -25.21 12.88
C LEU A 91 23.97 -26.01 13.96
N PRO A 92 24.09 -25.63 15.25
CA PRO A 92 23.25 -26.14 16.32
C PRO A 92 21.76 -25.96 15.99
N MET A 93 20.92 -26.88 16.47
CA MET A 93 19.47 -26.89 16.21
C MET A 93 19.09 -27.05 14.71
N ALA A 94 19.99 -27.53 13.86
CA ALA A 94 19.70 -27.86 12.48
C ALA A 94 18.60 -28.94 12.38
N ARG A 95 17.70 -28.79 11.40
CA ARG A 95 16.75 -29.81 10.99
C ARG A 95 16.87 -30.04 9.49
N ILE A 96 17.89 -30.80 9.11
CA ILE A 96 18.15 -31.13 7.72
C ILE A 96 16.98 -31.94 7.17
N ASN A 97 16.48 -31.54 6.00
CA ASN A 97 15.43 -32.26 5.32
C ASN A 97 15.88 -33.72 5.01
N PRO A 98 15.19 -34.74 5.51
CA PRO A 98 15.61 -36.14 5.35
C PRO A 98 15.59 -36.61 3.89
N PHE A 99 14.90 -35.93 3.01
CA PHE A 99 14.83 -36.25 1.57
C PHE A 99 15.95 -35.62 0.72
N LEU A 100 16.83 -34.82 1.31
CA LEU A 100 18.01 -34.28 0.64
C LEU A 100 19.07 -35.35 0.34
N GLY A 101 19.15 -36.38 1.19
CA GLY A 101 20.27 -37.29 1.14
C GLY A 101 21.60 -36.58 1.36
N LYS A 102 22.53 -36.69 0.39
CA LYS A 102 23.83 -35.98 0.41
C LYS A 102 23.82 -34.69 -0.44
N ARG A 103 22.69 -34.32 -1.04
CA ARG A 103 22.59 -33.10 -1.87
C ARG A 103 22.72 -31.84 -1.01
N ASP A 104 23.37 -30.86 -1.57
CA ASP A 104 23.19 -29.48 -1.15
C ASP A 104 22.35 -28.78 -2.20
N LEU A 105 21.02 -28.90 -2.05
CA LEU A 105 20.06 -28.40 -3.06
C LEU A 105 20.12 -26.88 -3.17
N LEU A 106 20.40 -26.18 -2.08
CA LEU A 106 20.51 -24.71 -2.12
C LEU A 106 21.73 -24.28 -2.94
N ALA A 107 22.89 -24.94 -2.76
CA ALA A 107 24.08 -24.67 -3.56
C ALA A 107 23.83 -24.92 -5.06
N GLU A 108 23.23 -26.08 -5.41
CA GLU A 108 22.89 -26.42 -6.79
C GLU A 108 22.00 -25.37 -7.46
N ILE A 109 20.99 -24.88 -6.73
CA ILE A 109 20.05 -23.85 -7.24
C ILE A 109 20.77 -22.51 -7.43
N VAL A 110 21.54 -22.06 -6.42
CA VAL A 110 22.24 -20.77 -6.48
C VAL A 110 23.22 -20.74 -7.65
N GLU A 111 24.04 -21.77 -7.79
CA GLU A 111 25.02 -21.87 -8.88
C GLU A 111 24.35 -21.82 -10.25
N ALA A 112 23.32 -22.65 -10.47
CA ALA A 112 22.62 -22.70 -11.74
C ALA A 112 21.88 -21.40 -12.09
N CYS A 113 21.28 -20.74 -11.09
CA CYS A 113 20.59 -19.46 -11.27
C CYS A 113 21.59 -18.36 -11.60
N HIS A 114 22.70 -18.24 -10.88
CA HIS A 114 23.74 -17.22 -11.13
C HIS A 114 24.37 -17.40 -12.52
N LEU A 115 24.67 -18.62 -12.95
CA LEU A 115 25.12 -18.90 -14.31
C LEU A 115 24.11 -18.47 -15.38
N ALA A 116 22.84 -18.39 -15.01
CA ALA A 116 21.76 -17.93 -15.88
C ALA A 116 21.44 -16.44 -15.76
N GLY A 117 22.14 -15.68 -14.91
CA GLY A 117 21.90 -14.26 -14.62
C GLY A 117 20.66 -14.01 -13.76
N ILE A 118 20.21 -15.03 -13.01
CA ILE A 118 19.02 -14.97 -12.14
C ILE A 118 19.49 -14.74 -10.70
N LYS A 119 18.89 -13.75 -10.02
CA LYS A 119 19.12 -13.46 -8.61
C LYS A 119 18.45 -14.50 -7.71
N VAL A 120 19.07 -14.82 -6.54
CA VAL A 120 18.53 -15.80 -5.61
C VAL A 120 18.40 -15.21 -4.21
N ILE A 121 17.18 -15.25 -3.69
CA ILE A 121 16.80 -14.84 -2.33
C ILE A 121 16.42 -16.11 -1.55
N ALA A 122 17.04 -16.35 -0.40
CA ALA A 122 16.67 -17.48 0.45
C ALA A 122 15.51 -17.10 1.38
N ARG A 123 14.44 -17.90 1.34
CA ARG A 123 13.33 -17.82 2.29
C ARG A 123 13.72 -18.52 3.58
N VAL A 124 13.76 -17.79 4.67
CA VAL A 124 13.94 -18.31 6.03
C VAL A 124 12.65 -18.15 6.83
N ASP A 125 12.43 -19.08 7.77
CA ASP A 125 11.22 -19.09 8.59
C ASP A 125 11.56 -19.49 10.04
N PHE A 126 11.51 -18.52 10.92
CA PHE A 126 11.83 -18.70 12.35
C PHE A 126 10.59 -18.62 13.25
N ARG A 127 9.38 -18.92 12.72
CA ARG A 127 8.13 -18.86 13.51
C ARG A 127 8.04 -19.86 14.63
N GLY A 128 8.75 -20.99 14.53
CA GLY A 128 8.70 -22.03 15.53
C GLY A 128 9.62 -23.21 15.24
N VAL A 129 9.79 -24.06 16.25
CA VAL A 129 10.56 -25.30 16.15
C VAL A 129 9.72 -26.50 16.66
N ASP A 130 10.11 -27.69 16.27
CA ASP A 130 9.52 -28.92 16.83
C ASP A 130 9.93 -29.14 18.32
N LYS A 131 9.33 -30.16 18.94
CA LYS A 131 9.57 -30.45 20.34
C LYS A 131 11.03 -30.80 20.65
N GLU A 132 11.71 -31.52 19.77
CA GLU A 132 13.10 -31.95 19.97
C GLU A 132 14.05 -30.75 20.12
N ARG A 133 13.88 -29.74 19.27
CA ARG A 133 14.67 -28.50 19.34
C ARG A 133 14.24 -27.59 20.48
N TYR A 134 12.93 -27.57 20.80
CA TYR A 134 12.43 -26.86 21.98
C TYR A 134 13.06 -27.39 23.26
N ASP A 135 13.15 -28.71 23.44
CA ASP A 135 13.68 -29.33 24.64
C ASP A 135 15.19 -29.03 24.86
N GLN A 136 15.93 -28.61 23.83
CA GLN A 136 17.33 -28.23 23.98
C GLN A 136 17.51 -26.88 24.69
N ASN A 137 16.57 -25.93 24.51
CA ASN A 137 16.65 -24.58 25.07
C ASN A 137 15.24 -24.04 25.42
N PRO A 138 14.51 -24.62 26.37
CA PRO A 138 13.10 -24.29 26.62
C PRO A 138 12.86 -22.83 27.03
N ASP A 139 13.86 -22.15 27.58
CA ASP A 139 13.82 -20.76 28.02
C ASP A 139 13.93 -19.75 26.84
N TRP A 140 14.22 -20.22 25.62
CA TRP A 140 14.23 -19.39 24.42
C TRP A 140 12.83 -19.17 23.81
N PHE A 141 11.85 -19.91 24.31
CA PHE A 141 10.51 -19.95 23.72
C PHE A 141 9.50 -19.16 24.54
N ALA A 142 8.47 -18.69 23.84
CA ALA A 142 7.45 -17.86 24.41
C ALA A 142 6.61 -18.58 25.46
N ARG A 143 6.13 -17.83 26.44
CA ARG A 143 5.30 -18.32 27.56
C ARG A 143 3.94 -17.64 27.55
N ASP A 144 2.90 -18.41 27.80
CA ASP A 144 1.57 -17.88 28.06
C ASP A 144 1.51 -17.22 29.48
N GLU A 145 0.37 -16.68 29.85
CA GLU A 145 0.12 -16.05 31.14
C GLU A 145 0.28 -17.00 32.36
N LYS A 146 0.23 -18.33 32.13
CA LYS A 146 0.38 -19.36 33.15
C LYS A 146 1.80 -19.95 33.21
N GLY A 147 2.70 -19.43 32.37
CA GLY A 147 4.09 -19.89 32.27
C GLY A 147 4.28 -21.14 31.38
N GLY A 148 3.22 -21.63 30.73
CA GLY A 148 3.29 -22.71 29.76
C GLY A 148 3.91 -22.28 28.42
N PRO A 149 4.50 -23.21 27.63
CA PRO A 149 5.02 -22.89 26.33
C PRO A 149 3.88 -22.57 25.33
N ILE A 150 4.08 -21.55 24.51
CA ILE A 150 3.13 -21.25 23.43
C ILE A 150 3.37 -22.18 22.25
N ILE A 151 2.33 -22.91 21.86
CA ILE A 151 2.34 -23.84 20.75
C ILE A 151 1.46 -23.30 19.63
N LEU A 152 2.00 -23.27 18.41
CA LEU A 152 1.29 -22.81 17.21
C LEU A 152 0.34 -23.93 16.72
N ASN A 153 -0.89 -23.92 17.21
CA ASN A 153 -1.88 -24.98 16.95
C ASN A 153 -2.36 -25.06 15.49
N TYR A 154 -2.09 -24.02 14.69
CA TYR A 154 -2.39 -24.01 13.25
C TYR A 154 -1.33 -24.71 12.41
N THR A 155 -0.25 -25.24 13.02
CA THR A 155 0.81 -25.97 12.31
C THR A 155 0.69 -27.48 12.56
N THR A 156 1.09 -28.28 11.54
CA THR A 156 1.17 -29.74 11.62
C THR A 156 2.51 -30.20 11.08
N PRO A 157 3.41 -30.78 11.89
CA PRO A 157 3.30 -30.96 13.34
C PRO A 157 3.24 -29.62 14.11
N PRO A 158 2.76 -29.64 15.37
CA PRO A 158 2.74 -28.44 16.22
C PRO A 158 4.15 -27.88 16.42
N LEU A 159 4.30 -26.55 16.33
CA LEU A 159 5.57 -25.87 16.54
C LEU A 159 5.52 -25.01 17.81
N TYR A 160 6.64 -25.00 18.55
CA TYR A 160 6.85 -24.16 19.72
C TYR A 160 7.32 -22.77 19.26
N ALA A 161 6.59 -21.73 19.65
CA ALA A 161 6.85 -20.36 19.25
C ALA A 161 8.04 -19.75 20.00
N PRO A 162 9.04 -19.16 19.34
CA PRO A 162 10.15 -18.51 20.01
C PRO A 162 9.76 -17.16 20.58
N CYS A 163 10.39 -16.78 21.69
CA CYS A 163 10.31 -15.42 22.19
C CYS A 163 11.17 -14.49 21.33
N TYR A 164 10.63 -13.34 20.91
CA TYR A 164 11.36 -12.36 20.07
C TYR A 164 12.54 -11.70 20.80
N ASN A 165 12.52 -11.64 22.13
CA ASN A 165 13.59 -11.11 22.96
C ASN A 165 14.58 -12.20 23.44
N SER A 166 14.54 -13.40 22.86
CA SER A 166 15.38 -14.53 23.26
C SER A 166 16.60 -14.72 22.37
N PRO A 167 17.61 -15.49 22.82
CA PRO A 167 18.76 -15.87 22.00
C PRO A 167 18.39 -16.61 20.72
N TYR A 168 17.21 -17.27 20.64
CA TYR A 168 16.74 -17.86 19.40
C TYR A 168 16.66 -16.82 18.26
N ARG A 169 16.13 -15.64 18.56
CA ARG A 169 15.97 -14.56 17.57
C ARG A 169 17.23 -13.68 17.46
N THR A 170 17.90 -13.41 18.59
CA THR A 170 19.01 -12.43 18.61
C THR A 170 20.37 -13.05 18.32
N GLU A 171 20.53 -14.38 18.45
CA GLU A 171 21.80 -15.06 18.20
C GLU A 171 21.64 -16.20 17.18
N HIS A 172 20.76 -17.17 17.43
CA HIS A 172 20.62 -18.34 16.54
C HIS A 172 20.18 -17.92 15.13
N ALA A 173 19.12 -17.13 14.98
CA ALA A 173 18.64 -16.65 13.68
C ALA A 173 19.69 -15.76 12.97
N VAL A 174 20.43 -14.94 13.71
CA VAL A 174 21.53 -14.14 13.18
C VAL A 174 22.62 -15.05 12.61
N ARG A 175 23.14 -16.01 13.38
CA ARG A 175 24.16 -16.97 12.93
C ARG A 175 23.68 -17.78 11.73
N TYR A 176 22.40 -18.12 11.70
CA TYR A 176 21.77 -18.83 10.59
C TYR A 176 21.82 -18.00 9.29
N ILE A 177 21.43 -16.75 9.35
CA ILE A 177 21.49 -15.82 8.21
C ILE A 177 22.94 -15.58 7.80
N GLU A 178 23.86 -15.35 8.75
CA GLU A 178 25.29 -15.19 8.47
C GLU A 178 25.85 -16.41 7.75
N HIS A 179 25.51 -17.62 8.18
CA HIS A 179 25.94 -18.85 7.50
C HIS A 179 25.42 -18.91 6.07
N LEU A 180 24.15 -18.64 5.84
CA LEU A 180 23.58 -18.63 4.49
C LEU A 180 24.26 -17.61 3.58
N MET A 181 24.41 -16.37 4.04
CA MET A 181 25.01 -15.30 3.24
C MET A 181 26.49 -15.55 2.93
N ALA A 182 27.25 -16.11 3.89
CA ALA A 182 28.67 -16.37 3.74
C ALA A 182 28.97 -17.54 2.79
N HIS A 183 28.17 -18.60 2.83
CA HIS A 183 28.49 -19.85 2.13
C HIS A 183 27.81 -20.00 0.76
N TYR A 184 26.63 -19.38 0.57
CA TYR A 184 25.84 -19.57 -0.66
C TYR A 184 25.84 -18.37 -1.60
N HIS A 185 26.54 -17.27 -1.27
CA HIS A 185 26.60 -16.06 -2.08
C HIS A 185 25.23 -15.52 -2.50
N LEU A 186 24.23 -15.65 -1.63
CA LEU A 186 22.86 -15.23 -1.90
C LEU A 186 22.76 -13.75 -2.25
N ASP A 187 21.75 -13.37 -3.01
CA ASP A 187 21.44 -11.97 -3.32
C ASP A 187 20.55 -11.32 -2.23
N GLY A 188 19.98 -12.14 -1.33
CA GLY A 188 19.21 -11.62 -0.21
C GLY A 188 18.53 -12.68 0.63
N ILE A 189 17.81 -12.20 1.63
CA ILE A 189 16.99 -12.99 2.55
C ILE A 189 15.54 -12.49 2.49
N TRP A 190 14.62 -13.44 2.34
CA TRP A 190 13.19 -13.26 2.58
C TRP A 190 12.83 -13.90 3.92
N HIS A 191 12.43 -13.09 4.89
CA HIS A 191 12.07 -13.57 6.22
C HIS A 191 10.55 -13.78 6.29
N ASN A 192 10.13 -15.02 6.21
CA ASN A 192 8.73 -15.41 6.27
C ASN A 192 8.21 -15.41 7.70
N SER A 193 6.95 -15.01 7.90
CA SER A 193 6.27 -15.01 9.21
C SER A 193 7.09 -14.31 10.31
N VAL A 194 7.43 -13.04 10.06
CA VAL A 194 8.10 -12.19 11.06
C VAL A 194 7.15 -11.67 12.12
N ASN A 195 5.85 -11.86 11.94
CA ASN A 195 4.78 -11.29 12.76
C ASN A 195 4.69 -11.97 14.12
N PHE A 196 4.31 -11.20 15.14
CA PHE A 196 3.91 -11.74 16.44
C PHE A 196 2.52 -12.37 16.32
N HIS A 197 2.43 -13.62 16.72
CA HIS A 197 1.15 -14.35 16.71
C HIS A 197 0.62 -14.61 18.13
N HIS A 198 1.28 -14.03 19.16
CA HIS A 198 0.97 -14.30 20.57
C HIS A 198 1.58 -13.23 21.48
N THR A 199 0.98 -13.04 22.65
CA THR A 199 1.55 -12.27 23.75
C THR A 199 2.48 -13.16 24.56
N CYS A 200 3.73 -12.73 24.75
CA CYS A 200 4.73 -13.53 25.48
C CYS A 200 4.95 -13.00 26.90
N HIS A 201 4.66 -13.82 27.90
CA HIS A 201 4.81 -13.50 29.32
C HIS A 201 6.10 -14.05 29.94
N CYS A 202 7.12 -14.40 29.17
CA CYS A 202 8.41 -14.85 29.74
C CYS A 202 9.11 -13.70 30.49
N ASP A 203 10.06 -14.04 31.37
CA ASP A 203 10.76 -13.08 32.24
C ASP A 203 11.43 -11.94 31.44
N ARG A 204 11.98 -12.23 30.26
CA ARG A 204 12.61 -11.22 29.39
C ARG A 204 11.58 -10.21 28.88
N CYS A 205 10.41 -10.66 28.46
CA CYS A 205 9.35 -9.78 27.97
C CYS A 205 8.74 -8.99 29.11
N GLN A 206 8.48 -9.62 30.27
CA GLN A 206 7.99 -8.94 31.47
C GLN A 206 8.97 -7.83 31.91
N ALA A 207 10.25 -8.15 32.02
CA ALA A 207 11.27 -7.17 32.40
C ALA A 207 11.39 -6.04 31.37
N GLY A 208 11.36 -6.36 30.07
CA GLY A 208 11.44 -5.39 28.99
C GLY A 208 10.25 -4.43 28.95
N PHE A 209 9.04 -4.94 29.06
CA PHE A 209 7.83 -4.12 29.08
C PHE A 209 7.74 -3.26 30.36
N LYS A 210 8.03 -3.84 31.51
CA LYS A 210 8.08 -3.12 32.78
C LYS A 210 9.11 -1.98 32.78
N SER A 211 10.28 -2.21 32.18
CA SER A 211 11.30 -1.18 32.04
C SER A 211 10.87 -0.04 31.10
N GLY A 212 10.10 -0.33 30.04
CA GLY A 212 9.64 0.65 29.07
C GLY A 212 8.36 1.38 29.47
N ALA A 213 7.37 0.65 29.98
CA ALA A 213 6.01 1.15 30.27
C ALA A 213 5.71 1.30 31.78
N GLY A 214 6.57 0.80 32.67
CA GLY A 214 6.33 0.81 34.11
C GLY A 214 5.25 -0.16 34.59
N LYS A 215 4.76 -1.04 33.73
CA LYS A 215 3.60 -1.93 33.94
C LYS A 215 3.97 -3.39 33.68
N GLU A 216 3.15 -4.31 34.17
CA GLU A 216 3.20 -5.72 33.77
C GLU A 216 2.50 -5.91 32.42
N ILE A 217 2.88 -6.95 31.67
CA ILE A 217 2.23 -7.30 30.38
C ILE A 217 0.75 -7.60 30.63
N PRO A 218 -0.18 -6.99 29.84
CA PRO A 218 -1.61 -7.18 30.05
C PRO A 218 -2.04 -8.64 29.84
N ILE A 219 -3.05 -9.06 30.61
CA ILE A 219 -3.70 -10.36 30.54
C ILE A 219 -5.17 -10.19 30.17
N ALA A 220 -5.87 -11.28 29.91
CA ALA A 220 -7.30 -11.24 29.64
C ALA A 220 -8.06 -10.45 30.73
N GLY A 221 -8.84 -9.42 30.31
CA GLY A 221 -9.56 -8.52 31.22
C GLY A 221 -8.79 -7.26 31.63
N SER A 222 -7.52 -7.10 31.25
CA SER A 222 -6.79 -5.83 31.44
C SER A 222 -7.46 -4.69 30.66
N PRO A 223 -7.33 -3.44 31.14
CA PRO A 223 -7.85 -2.27 30.43
C PRO A 223 -7.32 -2.16 29.01
N GLN A 224 -8.13 -1.64 28.07
CA GLN A 224 -7.74 -1.46 26.67
C GLN A 224 -6.48 -0.59 26.53
N GLN A 225 -6.34 0.43 27.37
CA GLN A 225 -5.17 1.30 27.38
C GLN A 225 -3.85 0.54 27.64
N ASP A 226 -3.87 -0.49 28.49
CA ASP A 226 -2.67 -1.30 28.79
C ASP A 226 -2.29 -2.14 27.56
N TRP A 227 -3.30 -2.64 26.81
CA TRP A 227 -3.07 -3.33 25.53
C TRP A 227 -2.50 -2.39 24.47
N GLU A 228 -2.96 -1.14 24.40
CA GLU A 228 -2.42 -0.15 23.47
C GLU A 228 -0.93 0.15 23.76
N GLU A 229 -0.56 0.25 25.04
CA GLU A 229 0.84 0.42 25.44
C GLU A 229 1.67 -0.83 25.11
N TYR A 230 1.11 -2.02 25.32
CA TYR A 230 1.76 -3.27 24.97
C TYR A 230 1.99 -3.40 23.45
N TYR A 231 1.02 -3.08 22.63
CA TYR A 231 1.17 -3.15 21.17
C TYR A 231 2.23 -2.18 20.66
N ARG A 232 2.28 -0.96 21.18
CA ARG A 232 3.35 0.01 20.85
C ARG A 232 4.73 -0.48 21.26
N TRP A 233 4.86 -1.06 22.43
CA TRP A 233 6.11 -1.68 22.89
C TRP A 233 6.51 -2.84 21.99
N ASN A 234 5.54 -3.68 21.61
CA ASN A 234 5.73 -4.85 20.75
C ASN A 234 6.16 -4.45 19.34
N GLU A 235 5.59 -3.38 18.76
CA GLU A 235 6.05 -2.81 17.48
C GLU A 235 7.53 -2.38 17.57
N GLY A 236 7.93 -1.78 18.69
CA GLY A 236 9.33 -1.44 18.94
C GLY A 236 10.25 -2.67 19.04
N VAL A 237 9.78 -3.79 19.62
CA VAL A 237 10.51 -5.06 19.64
C VAL A 237 10.67 -5.60 18.21
N ALA A 238 9.59 -5.60 17.43
CA ALA A 238 9.60 -6.05 16.04
C ALA A 238 10.57 -5.20 15.18
N SER A 239 10.51 -3.87 15.31
CA SER A 239 11.39 -2.95 14.59
C SER A 239 12.87 -3.24 14.87
N ARG A 240 13.25 -3.43 16.14
CA ARG A 240 14.63 -3.83 16.51
C ARG A 240 15.05 -5.16 15.88
N GLN A 241 14.14 -6.14 15.81
CA GLN A 241 14.40 -7.43 15.17
C GLN A 241 14.62 -7.28 13.66
N LEU A 242 13.78 -6.50 12.98
CA LEU A 242 13.94 -6.22 11.55
C LEU A 242 15.25 -5.51 11.26
N ALA A 243 15.61 -4.50 12.06
CA ALA A 243 16.88 -3.78 11.96
C ALA A 243 18.09 -4.71 12.13
N LEU A 244 18.03 -5.61 13.13
CA LEU A 244 19.09 -6.60 13.38
C LEU A 244 19.26 -7.55 12.19
N MET A 245 18.18 -8.11 11.67
CA MET A 245 18.22 -9.04 10.53
C MET A 245 18.72 -8.34 9.26
N ARG A 246 18.20 -7.13 8.96
CA ARG A 246 18.69 -6.33 7.84
C ARG A 246 20.18 -6.00 7.97
N GLY A 247 20.60 -5.52 9.15
CA GLY A 247 22.00 -5.23 9.42
C GLY A 247 22.90 -6.47 9.25
N THR A 248 22.41 -7.65 9.61
CA THR A 248 23.14 -8.91 9.40
C THR A 248 23.34 -9.21 7.91
N VAL A 249 22.30 -9.04 7.09
CA VAL A 249 22.38 -9.23 5.63
C VAL A 249 23.32 -8.20 5.00
N LYS A 250 23.24 -6.93 5.39
CA LYS A 250 24.04 -5.82 4.84
C LYS A 250 25.54 -5.94 5.11
N LYS A 251 25.98 -6.72 6.09
CA LYS A 251 27.41 -7.04 6.28
C LYS A 251 28.05 -7.69 5.03
N TYR A 252 27.27 -8.30 4.17
CA TYR A 252 27.71 -9.03 2.97
C TYR A 252 27.64 -8.21 1.68
N GLY A 253 27.18 -6.96 1.74
CA GLY A 253 27.15 -6.01 0.64
C GLY A 253 25.86 -5.16 0.62
N GLU A 254 25.98 -3.93 0.17
CA GLU A 254 24.82 -3.04 0.01
C GLU A 254 23.87 -3.50 -1.10
N ASP A 255 24.38 -4.32 -2.04
CA ASP A 255 23.58 -4.97 -3.09
C ASP A 255 22.76 -6.17 -2.60
N LYS A 256 22.91 -6.61 -1.35
CA LYS A 256 22.15 -7.70 -0.74
C LYS A 256 20.84 -7.18 -0.18
N THR A 257 19.75 -7.93 -0.37
CA THR A 257 18.42 -7.50 0.05
C THR A 257 17.93 -8.20 1.31
N TYR A 258 17.21 -7.46 2.13
CA TYR A 258 16.39 -8.00 3.21
C TYR A 258 14.95 -7.49 3.04
N ALA A 259 14.01 -8.41 3.01
CA ALA A 259 12.59 -8.10 3.05
C ALA A 259 11.83 -9.19 3.81
N ALA A 260 10.64 -8.86 4.23
CA ALA A 260 9.76 -9.77 4.93
C ALA A 260 8.31 -9.57 4.48
N GLU A 261 7.44 -10.48 4.91
CA GLU A 261 6.03 -10.47 4.59
C GLU A 261 5.32 -9.33 5.32
N VAL A 262 4.58 -8.50 4.58
CA VAL A 262 3.65 -7.53 5.14
C VAL A 262 2.25 -7.82 4.60
N PHE A 263 1.27 -7.63 5.47
CA PHE A 263 -0.12 -7.85 5.12
C PHE A 263 -0.74 -6.62 4.44
N ASP A 264 -1.98 -6.75 4.13
CA ASP A 264 -2.89 -5.91 3.40
C ASP A 264 -2.87 -4.42 3.84
N LEU A 265 -2.98 -3.51 2.87
CA LEU A 265 -3.16 -2.07 3.07
C LEU A 265 -4.34 -1.73 4.01
N TYR A 266 -5.38 -2.54 4.00
CA TYR A 266 -6.61 -2.29 4.74
C TYR A 266 -6.65 -2.90 6.14
N LYS A 267 -5.63 -3.66 6.55
CA LYS A 267 -5.59 -4.38 7.82
C LYS A 267 -4.63 -3.72 8.83
N ILE A 268 -4.89 -2.48 9.19
CA ILE A 268 -4.05 -1.71 10.12
C ILE A 268 -4.15 -2.26 11.55
N GLU A 269 -5.34 -2.62 12.00
CA GLU A 269 -5.53 -3.21 13.33
C GLU A 269 -4.79 -4.54 13.44
N GLN A 270 -4.85 -5.38 12.41
CA GLN A 270 -4.07 -6.61 12.37
C GLN A 270 -2.56 -6.32 12.40
N GLN A 271 -2.07 -5.32 11.67
CA GLN A 271 -0.67 -4.91 11.71
C GLN A 271 -0.25 -4.48 13.12
N LYS A 272 -1.07 -3.72 13.82
CA LYS A 272 -0.88 -3.32 15.22
C LYS A 272 -0.72 -4.55 16.13
N HIS A 273 -1.62 -5.50 16.04
CA HIS A 273 -1.58 -6.72 16.85
C HIS A 273 -0.36 -7.60 16.54
N THR A 274 0.10 -7.62 15.31
CA THR A 274 1.26 -8.42 14.87
C THR A 274 2.60 -7.71 15.02
N GLY A 275 2.61 -6.44 15.39
CA GLY A 275 3.82 -5.64 15.61
C GLY A 275 4.59 -5.26 14.34
N ILE A 276 4.08 -5.62 13.14
CA ILE A 276 4.70 -5.28 11.85
C ILE A 276 3.73 -4.41 11.05
N SER A 277 4.08 -3.15 10.89
CA SER A 277 3.31 -2.20 10.09
C SER A 277 3.95 -1.94 8.72
N LEU A 278 3.18 -1.33 7.82
CA LEU A 278 3.70 -0.81 6.56
C LEU A 278 4.79 0.24 6.79
N TYR A 279 4.74 0.97 7.90
CA TYR A 279 5.75 1.98 8.26
C TYR A 279 7.05 1.34 8.74
N SER A 280 6.97 0.26 9.55
CA SER A 280 8.17 -0.51 9.91
C SER A 280 8.78 -1.22 8.71
N ALA A 281 7.95 -1.69 7.77
CA ALA A 281 8.42 -2.23 6.49
C ALA A 281 9.14 -1.16 5.64
N ALA A 282 8.58 0.05 5.58
CA ALA A 282 9.20 1.18 4.91
C ALA A 282 10.60 1.49 5.44
N GLU A 283 10.81 1.36 6.74
CA GLU A 283 12.10 1.63 7.37
C GLU A 283 13.13 0.51 7.13
N HIS A 284 12.70 -0.75 7.25
CA HIS A 284 13.64 -1.88 7.38
C HIS A 284 13.77 -2.76 6.14
N PHE A 285 12.85 -2.70 5.16
CA PHE A 285 12.94 -3.53 3.97
C PHE A 285 13.61 -2.80 2.81
N ASP A 286 14.36 -3.52 2.00
CA ASP A 286 15.05 -2.96 0.84
C ASP A 286 14.13 -2.84 -0.38
N PHE A 287 13.05 -3.61 -0.42
CA PHE A 287 11.95 -3.50 -1.35
C PHE A 287 10.64 -3.92 -0.67
N PHE A 288 9.50 -3.46 -1.19
CA PHE A 288 8.22 -3.80 -0.58
C PHE A 288 7.60 -5.06 -1.18
N VAL A 289 7.07 -5.93 -0.33
CA VAL A 289 6.26 -7.06 -0.76
C VAL A 289 4.93 -7.07 0.00
N ILE A 290 3.85 -6.94 -0.73
CA ILE A 290 2.51 -7.10 -0.19
C ILE A 290 1.91 -8.40 -0.69
N VAL A 291 1.36 -9.17 0.25
CA VAL A 291 0.60 -10.39 -0.06
C VAL A 291 -0.75 -9.98 -0.65
N ALA A 292 -0.96 -10.36 -1.90
CA ALA A 292 -2.13 -9.96 -2.69
C ALA A 292 -2.66 -11.14 -3.52
N PHE A 293 -3.02 -12.24 -2.86
CA PHE A 293 -3.58 -13.41 -3.53
C PHE A 293 -4.95 -13.08 -4.12
N VAL A 294 -5.23 -13.61 -5.30
CA VAL A 294 -6.52 -13.44 -5.99
C VAL A 294 -7.62 -14.22 -5.29
N ALA A 295 -7.30 -15.41 -4.78
CA ALA A 295 -8.24 -16.28 -4.08
C ALA A 295 -7.82 -16.52 -2.62
N ASP A 296 -8.81 -16.70 -1.76
CA ASP A 296 -8.63 -17.08 -0.36
C ASP A 296 -8.30 -18.58 -0.20
N ASN A 297 -8.15 -19.01 1.03
CA ASN A 297 -7.85 -20.39 1.39
C ASN A 297 -8.96 -21.39 1.01
N THR A 298 -10.14 -20.92 0.63
CA THR A 298 -11.26 -21.75 0.13
C THR A 298 -11.34 -21.78 -1.40
N ALA A 299 -10.35 -21.21 -2.09
CA ALA A 299 -10.34 -20.96 -3.54
C ALA A 299 -11.46 -20.01 -4.03
N LYS A 300 -12.10 -19.27 -3.12
CA LYS A 300 -13.01 -18.19 -3.44
C LYS A 300 -12.21 -16.92 -3.76
N VAL A 301 -12.60 -16.20 -4.80
CA VAL A 301 -12.05 -14.85 -5.04
C VAL A 301 -12.40 -13.96 -3.85
N GLU A 302 -11.43 -13.75 -2.97
CA GLU A 302 -11.60 -13.02 -1.72
C GLU A 302 -11.70 -11.53 -1.95
N TYR A 303 -10.89 -11.03 -2.79
CA TYR A 303 -10.75 -9.63 -3.06
C TYR A 303 -11.58 -9.26 -4.26
N LYS A 304 -12.68 -8.63 -3.90
CA LYS A 304 -12.22 -7.32 -3.59
C LYS A 304 -12.19 -6.59 -4.88
N ASP A 305 -11.90 -5.40 -4.78
CA ASP A 305 -11.86 -4.44 -5.86
C ASP A 305 -10.72 -4.77 -6.82
N ILE A 306 -10.98 -4.87 -8.11
CA ILE A 306 -9.98 -5.24 -9.11
C ILE A 306 -8.81 -4.25 -9.17
N TRP A 307 -9.03 -3.00 -8.78
CA TRP A 307 -8.02 -1.92 -8.71
C TRP A 307 -7.07 -2.02 -7.50
N TYR A 308 -7.26 -3.00 -6.59
CA TYR A 308 -6.44 -3.14 -5.38
C TYR A 308 -4.93 -3.17 -5.64
N PRO A 309 -4.39 -3.92 -6.64
CA PRO A 309 -2.95 -3.92 -6.90
C PRO A 309 -2.40 -2.55 -7.26
N ALA A 310 -3.12 -1.79 -8.09
CA ALA A 310 -2.71 -0.43 -8.43
C ALA A 310 -2.76 0.51 -7.22
N ALA A 311 -3.77 0.37 -6.37
CA ALA A 311 -3.91 1.18 -5.15
C ALA A 311 -2.75 0.93 -4.17
N ILE A 312 -2.40 -0.34 -3.93
CA ILE A 312 -1.30 -0.69 -3.03
C ILE A 312 0.06 -0.22 -3.57
N ILE A 313 0.30 -0.38 -4.88
CA ILE A 313 1.53 0.11 -5.53
C ILE A 313 1.64 1.64 -5.38
N LYS A 314 0.57 2.39 -5.64
CA LYS A 314 0.53 3.85 -5.45
C LYS A 314 0.84 4.26 -4.00
N PHE A 315 0.27 3.54 -3.03
CA PHE A 315 0.52 3.81 -1.62
C PHE A 315 1.98 3.55 -1.24
N LEU A 316 2.54 2.40 -1.61
CA LEU A 316 3.93 2.06 -1.29
C LEU A 316 4.93 3.03 -1.92
N LYS A 317 4.67 3.48 -3.16
CA LYS A 317 5.48 4.53 -3.80
C LYS A 317 5.35 5.90 -3.11
N ALA A 318 4.19 6.21 -2.55
CA ALA A 318 4.02 7.44 -1.77
C ALA A 318 4.74 7.36 -0.42
N LEU A 319 4.81 6.17 0.18
CA LEU A 319 5.48 5.95 1.46
C LEU A 319 7.01 5.99 1.31
N GLU A 320 7.56 5.34 0.28
CA GLU A 320 9.01 5.29 -0.02
C GLU A 320 9.24 5.25 -1.55
N PRO A 321 9.41 6.40 -2.20
CA PRO A 321 9.47 6.48 -3.66
C PRO A 321 10.61 5.68 -4.31
N HIS A 322 11.69 5.44 -3.58
CA HIS A 322 12.89 4.77 -4.10
C HIS A 322 12.88 3.26 -3.94
N LYS A 323 11.89 2.69 -3.23
CA LYS A 323 11.76 1.24 -3.04
C LYS A 323 10.79 0.65 -4.06
N ALA A 324 11.21 -0.43 -4.72
CA ALA A 324 10.34 -1.12 -5.66
C ALA A 324 9.18 -1.81 -4.93
N PRO A 325 7.93 -1.51 -5.24
CA PRO A 325 6.79 -2.24 -4.72
C PRO A 325 6.53 -3.49 -5.56
N VAL A 326 6.29 -4.61 -4.87
CA VAL A 326 6.03 -5.92 -5.47
C VAL A 326 4.73 -6.48 -4.91
N ILE A 327 3.83 -6.93 -5.76
CA ILE A 327 2.70 -7.74 -5.34
C ILE A 327 3.08 -9.22 -5.36
N LEU A 328 2.86 -9.90 -4.23
CA LEU A 328 2.97 -11.35 -4.14
C LEU A 328 1.60 -11.94 -4.44
N PHE A 329 1.49 -12.63 -5.55
CA PHE A 329 0.28 -13.35 -5.96
C PHE A 329 0.61 -14.83 -6.19
N GLY A 330 -0.38 -15.68 -6.30
CA GLY A 330 -0.19 -17.10 -6.56
C GLY A 330 -0.76 -17.53 -7.91
N GLY A 331 -0.10 -18.46 -8.56
CA GLY A 331 -0.70 -19.19 -9.68
C GLY A 331 -1.68 -20.27 -9.21
N ASN A 332 -1.53 -20.64 -7.92
CA ASN A 332 -2.38 -21.60 -7.19
C ASN A 332 -2.62 -21.04 -5.78
N GLY A 333 -3.83 -21.18 -5.26
CA GLY A 333 -4.17 -20.75 -3.91
C GLY A 333 -3.35 -21.42 -2.82
N THR A 334 -3.17 -20.74 -1.69
CA THR A 334 -2.32 -21.21 -0.58
C THR A 334 -2.79 -22.54 0.01
N GLU A 335 -4.10 -22.78 0.10
CA GLU A 335 -4.68 -24.01 0.66
C GLU A 335 -5.05 -25.02 -0.43
N HIS A 336 -5.44 -24.56 -1.61
CA HIS A 336 -5.70 -25.40 -2.78
C HIS A 336 -4.48 -25.48 -3.70
N ARG A 337 -3.34 -25.90 -3.15
CA ARG A 337 -1.98 -25.81 -3.74
C ARG A 337 -1.80 -26.51 -5.06
N TYR A 338 -2.70 -27.38 -5.45
CA TYR A 338 -2.58 -28.24 -6.63
C TYR A 338 -3.53 -27.88 -7.77
N ILE A 339 -4.34 -26.81 -7.59
CA ILE A 339 -5.23 -26.31 -8.62
C ILE A 339 -4.95 -24.82 -8.91
N TYR A 340 -5.34 -24.37 -10.12
CA TYR A 340 -5.12 -22.99 -10.55
C TYR A 340 -6.07 -21.99 -9.89
N ASP A 341 -5.61 -20.77 -9.72
CA ASP A 341 -6.46 -19.61 -9.42
C ASP A 341 -7.15 -19.12 -10.69
N PRO A 342 -8.25 -18.37 -10.60
CA PRO A 342 -8.96 -17.84 -11.77
C PRO A 342 -8.01 -17.08 -12.71
N PRO A 343 -7.78 -17.57 -13.96
CA PRO A 343 -6.68 -17.06 -14.78
C PRO A 343 -6.91 -15.64 -15.29
N LEU A 344 -8.14 -15.27 -15.60
CA LEU A 344 -8.45 -13.93 -16.10
C LEU A 344 -8.30 -12.88 -15.00
N ASP A 345 -8.83 -13.16 -13.81
CA ASP A 345 -8.64 -12.30 -12.64
C ASP A 345 -7.15 -12.13 -12.32
N SER A 346 -6.38 -13.22 -12.36
CA SER A 346 -4.93 -13.17 -12.11
C SER A 346 -4.18 -12.34 -13.16
N ARG A 347 -4.54 -12.40 -14.46
CA ARG A 347 -3.93 -11.54 -15.48
C ARG A 347 -4.29 -10.06 -15.28
N LEU A 348 -5.55 -9.76 -15.02
CA LEU A 348 -5.96 -8.38 -14.74
C LEU A 348 -5.28 -7.81 -13.50
N TRP A 349 -5.09 -8.64 -12.48
CA TRP A 349 -4.35 -8.30 -11.27
C TRP A 349 -2.90 -7.87 -11.56
N LEU A 350 -2.24 -8.59 -12.49
CA LEU A 350 -0.90 -8.22 -12.95
C LEU A 350 -0.91 -6.92 -13.77
N TRP A 351 -1.90 -6.74 -14.66
CA TRP A 351 -1.99 -5.52 -15.45
C TRP A 351 -2.28 -4.28 -14.62
N GLU A 352 -3.09 -4.41 -13.56
CA GLU A 352 -3.31 -3.34 -12.59
C GLU A 352 -2.00 -2.92 -11.89
N ALA A 353 -1.22 -3.88 -11.43
CA ALA A 353 0.07 -3.59 -10.81
C ALA A 353 1.08 -3.00 -11.82
N ALA A 354 1.15 -3.54 -13.04
CA ALA A 354 2.01 -3.02 -14.11
C ALA A 354 1.65 -1.59 -14.50
N ALA A 355 0.35 -1.27 -14.59
CA ALA A 355 -0.14 0.07 -14.88
C ALA A 355 0.31 1.10 -13.84
N ALA A 356 0.50 0.70 -12.59
CA ALA A 356 1.03 1.54 -11.51
C ALA A 356 2.56 1.48 -11.37
N GLY A 357 3.26 0.69 -12.20
CA GLY A 357 4.72 0.55 -12.18
C GLY A 357 5.24 -0.33 -11.05
N GLY A 358 4.48 -1.37 -10.65
CA GLY A 358 4.89 -2.38 -9.68
C GLY A 358 5.57 -3.59 -10.30
N GLY A 359 6.29 -4.35 -9.49
CA GLY A 359 6.82 -5.67 -9.81
C GLY A 359 5.90 -6.80 -9.38
N PHE A 360 6.27 -8.02 -9.73
CA PHE A 360 5.46 -9.21 -9.47
C PHE A 360 6.27 -10.30 -8.79
N TRP A 361 5.59 -11.03 -7.89
CA TRP A 361 6.11 -12.24 -7.26
C TRP A 361 5.07 -13.35 -7.40
N ASN A 362 5.31 -14.24 -8.34
CA ASN A 362 4.47 -15.41 -8.55
C ASN A 362 4.91 -16.55 -7.61
N CYS A 363 4.05 -16.90 -6.67
CA CYS A 363 4.31 -17.93 -5.67
C CYS A 363 3.52 -19.20 -5.96
N TYR A 364 4.22 -20.31 -6.10
CA TYR A 364 3.64 -21.64 -6.23
C TYR A 364 3.87 -22.46 -4.96
N PHE A 365 2.79 -22.82 -4.27
CA PHE A 365 2.83 -23.51 -2.98
C PHE A 365 2.93 -25.03 -3.08
N ASN A 366 3.08 -25.59 -4.26
CA ASN A 366 3.08 -27.03 -4.48
C ASN A 366 4.48 -27.66 -4.66
N GLY A 367 5.54 -26.86 -4.60
CA GLY A 367 6.92 -27.32 -4.71
C GLY A 367 7.40 -27.74 -6.07
N TYR A 368 6.52 -27.74 -7.08
CA TYR A 368 6.88 -28.05 -8.46
C TYR A 368 7.34 -26.80 -9.22
N THR A 369 8.18 -26.96 -10.23
CA THR A 369 8.27 -26.00 -11.29
C THR A 369 6.90 -25.88 -11.96
N PRO A 370 6.34 -24.70 -12.20
CA PRO A 370 4.96 -24.56 -12.64
C PRO A 370 4.62 -25.37 -13.90
N ALA A 371 5.56 -25.46 -14.85
CA ALA A 371 5.40 -26.28 -16.07
C ALA A 371 5.31 -27.80 -15.81
N ASN A 372 5.73 -28.26 -14.65
CA ASN A 372 5.74 -29.67 -14.24
C ASN A 372 4.72 -29.98 -13.14
N ALA A 373 3.93 -28.97 -12.72
CA ALA A 373 2.90 -29.16 -11.71
C ALA A 373 1.75 -30.05 -12.23
N PRO A 374 1.00 -30.73 -11.34
CA PRO A 374 -0.20 -31.49 -11.73
C PRO A 374 -1.21 -30.65 -12.51
N ASP A 375 -1.45 -29.39 -12.09
CA ASP A 375 -2.22 -28.42 -12.84
C ASP A 375 -1.30 -27.37 -13.46
N ARG A 376 -1.29 -27.28 -14.78
CA ARG A 376 -0.42 -26.41 -15.58
C ARG A 376 -1.16 -25.27 -16.27
N ARG A 377 -2.46 -25.10 -16.02
CA ARG A 377 -3.28 -24.07 -16.70
C ARG A 377 -2.74 -22.66 -16.50
N ASN A 378 -2.18 -22.36 -15.32
CA ASN A 378 -1.57 -21.06 -15.01
C ASN A 378 -0.03 -21.03 -15.15
N ALA A 379 0.59 -22.10 -15.66
CA ALA A 379 2.05 -22.20 -15.72
C ALA A 379 2.71 -21.00 -16.44
N TYR A 380 2.10 -20.48 -17.48
CA TYR A 380 2.63 -19.36 -18.27
C TYR A 380 1.81 -18.08 -18.17
N LEU A 381 0.90 -18.00 -17.21
CA LEU A 381 -0.04 -16.89 -17.03
C LEU A 381 0.64 -15.52 -16.92
N ALA A 382 1.75 -15.44 -16.18
CA ALA A 382 2.47 -14.20 -15.93
C ALA A 382 3.45 -13.80 -17.04
N THR A 383 3.61 -14.62 -18.09
CA THR A 383 4.69 -14.45 -19.09
C THR A 383 4.63 -13.09 -19.78
N ASP A 384 3.47 -12.67 -20.23
CA ASP A 384 3.33 -11.41 -20.99
C ASP A 384 3.57 -10.18 -20.07
N ALA A 385 3.08 -10.22 -18.83
CA ALA A 385 3.32 -9.18 -17.85
C ALA A 385 4.82 -9.12 -17.46
N TYR A 386 5.49 -10.26 -17.30
CA TYR A 386 6.93 -10.30 -17.01
C TYR A 386 7.76 -9.76 -18.18
N ARG A 387 7.40 -10.11 -19.42
CA ARG A 387 8.05 -9.56 -20.63
C ARG A 387 7.85 -8.06 -20.74
N TYR A 388 6.62 -7.59 -20.51
CA TYR A 388 6.32 -6.16 -20.48
C TYR A 388 7.21 -5.41 -19.49
N ILE A 389 7.33 -5.90 -18.24
CA ILE A 389 8.23 -5.29 -17.24
C ILE A 389 9.69 -5.35 -17.72
N ARG A 390 10.18 -6.49 -18.23
CA ARG A 390 11.56 -6.63 -18.72
C ARG A 390 11.89 -5.60 -19.80
N ASP A 391 10.99 -5.42 -20.74
CA ASP A 391 11.21 -4.58 -21.90
C ASP A 391 11.15 -3.08 -21.58
N HIS A 392 10.61 -2.71 -20.40
CA HIS A 392 10.40 -1.32 -19.98
C HIS A 392 10.88 -1.02 -18.56
N GLU A 393 11.68 -1.89 -17.92
CA GLU A 393 12.00 -1.79 -16.49
C GLU A 393 12.70 -0.48 -16.10
N ASP A 394 13.56 0.07 -16.94
CA ASP A 394 14.25 1.33 -16.67
C ASP A 394 13.28 2.51 -16.61
N PHE A 395 12.28 2.54 -17.48
CA PHE A 395 11.25 3.56 -17.45
C PHE A 395 10.26 3.37 -16.30
N LEU A 396 9.86 2.13 -16.03
CA LEU A 396 8.85 1.80 -15.00
C LEU A 396 9.37 2.01 -13.58
N GLN A 397 10.67 1.95 -13.38
CA GLN A 397 11.32 2.11 -12.09
C GLN A 397 10.96 3.45 -11.42
N ASN A 398 11.03 4.54 -12.17
CA ASN A 398 10.87 5.90 -11.66
C ASN A 398 9.51 6.52 -12.02
N LEU A 399 8.48 5.68 -12.14
CA LEU A 399 7.13 6.15 -12.41
C LEU A 399 6.49 6.77 -11.17
N LYS A 400 5.98 8.01 -11.33
CA LYS A 400 5.08 8.65 -10.38
C LYS A 400 3.70 8.84 -11.00
N PRO A 401 2.62 8.60 -10.26
CA PRO A 401 1.28 8.91 -10.76
C PRO A 401 1.14 10.42 -10.95
N VAL A 402 0.56 10.84 -12.07
CA VAL A 402 0.16 12.24 -12.29
C VAL A 402 -1.20 12.41 -11.63
N THR A 403 -1.28 13.25 -10.60
CA THR A 403 -2.46 13.29 -9.73
C THR A 403 -2.92 14.71 -9.48
N ASP A 404 -4.24 14.89 -9.38
CA ASP A 404 -4.87 16.13 -8.88
C ASP A 404 -5.28 15.97 -7.40
N ILE A 405 -5.44 14.73 -6.92
CA ILE A 405 -6.08 14.39 -5.65
C ILE A 405 -5.13 13.58 -4.80
N GLY A 406 -4.91 14.01 -3.55
CA GLY A 406 -4.27 13.24 -2.50
C GLY A 406 -5.31 12.59 -1.58
N ILE A 407 -5.17 11.31 -1.29
CA ILE A 407 -5.92 10.63 -0.22
C ILE A 407 -5.02 10.52 0.99
N LEU A 408 -5.48 11.04 2.13
CA LEU A 408 -4.75 10.83 3.39
C LEU A 408 -4.95 9.39 3.88
N TYR A 409 -3.85 8.73 4.16
CA TYR A 409 -3.81 7.44 4.85
C TYR A 409 -3.25 7.69 6.26
N SER A 410 -4.04 7.35 7.30
CA SER A 410 -3.71 7.60 8.69
C SER A 410 -3.65 6.30 9.49
N LYS A 411 -2.46 5.95 9.96
CA LYS A 411 -2.26 4.80 10.86
C LYS A 411 -3.05 4.95 12.16
N PRO A 412 -3.01 6.10 12.88
CA PRO A 412 -3.83 6.30 14.08
C PRO A 412 -5.33 6.12 13.83
N SER A 413 -5.84 6.63 12.70
CA SER A 413 -7.27 6.46 12.36
C SER A 413 -7.64 4.99 12.11
N GLY A 414 -6.79 4.24 11.42
CA GLY A 414 -7.02 2.81 11.18
C GLY A 414 -6.95 1.98 12.46
N GLU A 415 -6.00 2.27 13.35
CA GLU A 415 -5.88 1.61 14.65
C GLU A 415 -7.04 1.94 15.60
N PHE A 416 -7.61 3.14 15.49
CA PHE A 416 -8.75 3.60 16.28
C PHE A 416 -10.08 3.06 15.78
N LEU A 417 -10.32 3.12 14.46
CA LEU A 417 -11.59 2.71 13.83
C LEU A 417 -11.72 1.20 13.67
N GLY A 418 -10.60 0.49 13.61
CA GLY A 418 -10.53 -0.92 13.24
C GLY A 418 -10.57 -1.16 11.72
N ASP A 419 -10.15 -2.35 11.32
CA ASP A 419 -9.93 -2.71 9.91
C ASP A 419 -11.19 -2.55 9.04
N GLU A 420 -12.36 -2.91 9.54
CA GLU A 420 -13.60 -2.87 8.77
C GLU A 420 -14.04 -1.44 8.44
N ALA A 421 -14.15 -0.58 9.45
CA ALA A 421 -14.63 0.79 9.26
C ALA A 421 -13.64 1.62 8.45
N PHE A 422 -12.34 1.55 8.78
CA PHE A 422 -11.29 2.26 8.06
C PHE A 422 -11.21 1.81 6.59
N SER A 423 -11.19 0.49 6.34
CA SER A 423 -11.08 -0.03 4.98
C SER A 423 -12.30 0.30 4.13
N ALA A 424 -13.51 0.29 4.71
CA ALA A 424 -14.72 0.59 3.98
C ALA A 424 -14.74 2.03 3.44
N SER A 425 -14.31 3.01 4.26
CA SER A 425 -14.17 4.41 3.85
C SER A 425 -13.10 4.58 2.77
N LEU A 426 -11.91 4.03 2.99
CA LEU A 426 -10.80 4.13 2.04
C LEU A 426 -11.14 3.46 0.69
N ARG A 427 -11.69 2.25 0.70
CA ARG A 427 -12.09 1.51 -0.50
C ARG A 427 -13.24 2.19 -1.23
N GLY A 428 -14.20 2.76 -0.50
CA GLY A 428 -15.31 3.51 -1.10
C GLY A 428 -14.83 4.71 -1.89
N MET A 429 -13.80 5.40 -1.41
CA MET A 429 -13.18 6.48 -2.17
C MET A 429 -12.36 5.98 -3.36
N GLN A 430 -11.60 4.91 -3.19
CA GLN A 430 -10.85 4.32 -4.31
C GLN A 430 -11.79 3.86 -5.43
N ARG A 431 -12.91 3.23 -5.09
CA ARG A 431 -13.97 2.89 -6.03
C ARG A 431 -14.49 4.13 -6.77
N PHE A 432 -14.79 5.18 -6.02
CA PHE A 432 -15.25 6.45 -6.59
C PHE A 432 -14.25 7.01 -7.61
N PHE A 433 -12.95 7.05 -7.28
CA PHE A 433 -11.93 7.56 -8.18
C PHE A 433 -11.74 6.66 -9.42
N ALA A 434 -11.78 5.35 -9.24
CA ALA A 434 -11.65 4.38 -10.30
C ALA A 434 -12.80 4.51 -11.32
N GLU A 435 -14.04 4.52 -10.86
CA GLU A 435 -15.25 4.60 -11.68
C GLU A 435 -15.40 5.97 -12.41
N ASN A 436 -14.83 7.04 -11.84
CA ASN A 436 -14.86 8.40 -12.44
C ASN A 436 -13.54 8.77 -13.14
N HIS A 437 -12.60 7.84 -13.31
CA HIS A 437 -11.29 8.05 -13.96
C HIS A 437 -10.48 9.20 -13.36
N LEU A 438 -10.67 9.48 -12.07
CA LEU A 438 -9.97 10.52 -11.34
C LEU A 438 -8.58 10.03 -10.93
N GLN A 439 -7.56 10.78 -11.30
CA GLN A 439 -6.19 10.45 -10.95
C GLN A 439 -5.91 10.86 -9.51
N TYR A 440 -5.53 9.89 -8.69
CA TYR A 440 -5.24 10.10 -7.27
C TYR A 440 -3.90 9.49 -6.85
N GLY A 441 -3.31 10.06 -5.82
CA GLY A 441 -2.17 9.51 -5.07
C GLY A 441 -2.48 9.44 -3.58
N PHE A 442 -1.54 8.91 -2.82
CA PHE A 442 -1.64 8.86 -1.37
C PHE A 442 -0.73 9.89 -0.71
N VAL A 443 -1.14 10.32 0.47
CA VAL A 443 -0.32 11.02 1.46
C VAL A 443 -0.39 10.21 2.74
N SER A 444 0.75 9.80 3.31
CA SER A 444 0.75 9.15 4.62
C SER A 444 0.83 10.20 5.72
N ASP A 445 0.22 9.94 6.87
CA ASP A 445 0.36 10.79 8.06
C ASP A 445 1.84 10.96 8.47
N LYS A 446 2.68 9.93 8.32
CA LYS A 446 4.13 10.01 8.60
C LYS A 446 4.84 11.14 7.84
N GLY A 447 4.37 11.47 6.64
CA GLY A 447 4.95 12.48 5.76
C GLY A 447 4.08 13.72 5.54
N LEU A 448 3.04 13.92 6.34
CA LEU A 448 2.06 14.99 6.15
C LEU A 448 2.64 16.35 6.54
N THR A 449 3.10 17.10 5.54
CA THR A 449 3.56 18.49 5.69
C THR A 449 2.94 19.36 4.59
N PRO A 450 2.89 20.70 4.75
CA PRO A 450 2.42 21.58 3.69
C PRO A 450 3.19 21.40 2.37
N GLU A 451 4.47 21.06 2.45
CA GLU A 451 5.32 20.79 1.28
C GLU A 451 4.89 19.54 0.54
N ALA A 452 4.60 18.45 1.26
CA ALA A 452 4.12 17.19 0.67
C ALA A 452 2.76 17.34 -0.02
N LEU A 453 1.95 18.32 0.41
CA LEU A 453 0.64 18.61 -0.16
C LEU A 453 0.68 19.52 -1.39
N ARG A 454 1.83 20.14 -1.75
CA ARG A 454 1.92 21.10 -2.85
C ARG A 454 1.55 20.55 -4.23
N ASP A 455 1.79 19.26 -4.44
CA ASP A 455 1.53 18.62 -5.74
C ASP A 455 0.05 18.28 -5.93
N PHE A 456 -0.78 18.44 -4.90
CA PHE A 456 -2.20 18.15 -4.94
C PHE A 456 -3.04 19.42 -5.00
N LYS A 457 -4.13 19.37 -5.76
CA LYS A 457 -5.16 20.42 -5.78
C LYS A 457 -6.23 20.19 -4.72
N ILE A 458 -6.54 18.90 -4.47
CA ILE A 458 -7.52 18.46 -3.46
C ILE A 458 -6.84 17.45 -2.53
N LEU A 459 -7.04 17.62 -1.22
CA LEU A 459 -6.80 16.58 -0.21
C LEU A 459 -8.14 15.98 0.20
N PHE A 460 -8.20 14.65 0.20
CA PHE A 460 -9.36 13.89 0.63
C PHE A 460 -9.09 13.21 1.98
N LEU A 461 -9.98 13.43 2.95
CA LEU A 461 -9.93 12.80 4.28
C LEU A 461 -11.10 11.80 4.41
N PRO A 462 -10.94 10.53 3.96
CA PRO A 462 -12.00 9.54 4.05
C PRO A 462 -12.10 9.01 5.49
N ASN A 463 -12.99 9.58 6.29
CA ASN A 463 -13.16 9.28 7.72
C ASN A 463 -11.82 9.19 8.48
N ILE A 464 -10.95 10.18 8.27
CA ILE A 464 -9.67 10.26 8.99
C ILE A 464 -9.93 10.78 10.42
N ALA A 465 -10.47 9.89 11.26
CA ALA A 465 -11.00 10.22 12.58
C ALA A 465 -9.92 10.77 13.54
N ALA A 466 -8.74 10.13 13.56
CA ALA A 466 -7.67 10.43 14.48
C ALA A 466 -6.51 11.17 13.80
N LEU A 467 -6.20 12.38 14.25
CA LEU A 467 -5.11 13.23 13.76
C LEU A 467 -4.39 13.94 14.91
N SER A 468 -3.07 14.04 14.83
CA SER A 468 -2.28 14.87 15.76
C SER A 468 -2.54 16.37 15.54
N ASN A 469 -2.20 17.19 16.52
CA ASN A 469 -2.29 18.65 16.38
C ASN A 469 -1.37 19.19 15.29
N GLU A 470 -0.23 18.56 15.06
CA GLU A 470 0.71 18.92 13.99
C GLU A 470 0.10 18.65 12.61
N HIS A 471 -0.54 17.50 12.42
CA HIS A 471 -1.24 17.16 11.18
C HIS A 471 -2.40 18.12 10.91
N ILE A 472 -3.19 18.46 11.94
CA ILE A 472 -4.27 19.45 11.84
C ILE A 472 -3.70 20.80 11.40
N GLN A 473 -2.60 21.26 12.00
CA GLN A 473 -1.97 22.51 11.62
C GLN A 473 -1.44 22.50 10.19
N SER A 474 -0.80 21.40 9.75
CA SER A 474 -0.31 21.23 8.38
C SER A 474 -1.43 21.31 7.34
N ILE A 475 -2.58 20.66 7.60
CA ILE A 475 -3.76 20.73 6.74
C ILE A 475 -4.34 22.14 6.73
N ARG A 476 -4.48 22.78 7.88
CA ARG A 476 -4.98 24.13 8.04
C ARG A 476 -4.14 25.14 7.21
N ASP A 477 -2.82 25.13 7.40
CA ASP A 477 -1.89 26.02 6.70
C ASP A 477 -1.96 25.83 5.19
N TRP A 478 -2.07 24.58 4.74
CA TRP A 478 -2.19 24.28 3.32
C TRP A 478 -3.52 24.77 2.73
N VAL A 479 -4.66 24.60 3.43
CA VAL A 479 -5.95 25.11 2.97
C VAL A 479 -5.94 26.65 2.98
N GLU A 480 -5.42 27.29 4.04
CA GLU A 480 -5.31 28.75 4.11
C GLU A 480 -4.53 29.34 2.93
N GLN A 481 -3.53 28.61 2.43
CA GLN A 481 -2.72 29.00 1.27
C GLN A 481 -3.38 28.72 -0.09
N GLY A 482 -4.59 28.15 -0.13
CA GLY A 482 -5.36 27.91 -1.35
C GLY A 482 -5.60 26.43 -1.68
N GLY A 483 -5.16 25.51 -0.81
CA GLY A 483 -5.50 24.09 -0.90
C GLY A 483 -6.99 23.85 -0.76
N LYS A 484 -7.48 22.75 -1.31
CA LYS A 484 -8.91 22.40 -1.31
C LYS A 484 -9.12 21.09 -0.59
N LEU A 485 -10.08 21.05 0.34
CA LEU A 485 -10.30 19.91 1.22
C LEU A 485 -11.66 19.27 0.98
N ILE A 486 -11.70 17.95 0.87
CA ILE A 486 -12.93 17.15 1.02
C ILE A 486 -12.76 16.26 2.23
N SER A 487 -13.71 16.31 3.15
CA SER A 487 -13.63 15.60 4.43
C SER A 487 -14.97 14.93 4.73
N THR A 488 -14.93 13.75 5.32
CA THR A 488 -16.13 12.96 5.60
C THR A 488 -16.19 12.55 7.07
N PHE A 489 -17.40 12.45 7.57
CA PHE A 489 -17.81 11.88 8.85
C PHE A 489 -16.97 12.38 10.03
N GLN A 490 -16.25 11.50 10.77
CA GLN A 490 -15.53 11.82 12.01
C GLN A 490 -14.14 12.47 11.78
N SER A 491 -13.78 12.81 10.55
CA SER A 491 -12.42 13.30 10.26
C SER A 491 -12.00 14.43 11.21
N SER A 492 -10.86 14.25 11.89
CA SER A 492 -10.25 15.14 12.90
C SER A 492 -10.99 15.27 14.25
N LEU A 493 -11.95 14.38 14.54
CA LEU A 493 -12.70 14.44 15.81
C LEU A 493 -11.91 13.88 17.00
N PHE A 494 -10.90 13.07 16.77
CA PHE A 494 -10.05 12.45 17.79
C PHE A 494 -8.58 12.89 17.62
N ASP A 495 -7.85 12.87 18.74
CA ASP A 495 -6.40 12.99 18.65
C ASP A 495 -5.73 11.68 18.20
N ASP A 496 -4.43 11.71 17.97
CA ASP A 496 -3.65 10.54 17.53
C ASP A 496 -3.49 9.42 18.56
N HIS A 497 -4.02 9.63 19.78
CA HIS A 497 -4.16 8.63 20.84
C HIS A 497 -5.59 8.10 20.98
N GLY A 498 -6.54 8.58 20.14
CA GLY A 498 -7.94 8.18 20.14
C GLY A 498 -8.79 8.88 21.20
N ALA A 499 -8.30 9.96 21.84
CA ALA A 499 -9.11 10.77 22.74
C ALA A 499 -10.01 11.73 21.95
N GLU A 500 -11.32 11.73 22.26
CA GLU A 500 -12.29 12.60 21.60
C GLU A 500 -12.02 14.07 21.93
N ARG A 501 -12.01 14.92 20.91
CA ARG A 501 -11.89 16.37 21.04
C ARG A 501 -13.24 16.98 21.38
N THR A 502 -13.23 18.18 21.94
CA THR A 502 -14.47 18.95 22.21
C THR A 502 -15.19 19.42 20.95
N ASP A 503 -14.49 19.43 19.80
CA ASP A 503 -15.00 19.72 18.44
C ASP A 503 -14.05 19.12 17.42
N PHE A 504 -14.36 19.15 16.14
CA PHE A 504 -13.41 18.76 15.08
C PHE A 504 -12.12 19.59 15.22
N GLY A 505 -10.97 18.95 15.14
CA GLY A 505 -9.69 19.66 15.08
C GLY A 505 -9.58 20.63 13.91
N LEU A 506 -10.38 20.40 12.86
CA LEU A 506 -10.50 21.23 11.66
C LEU A 506 -11.83 22.00 11.61
N SER A 507 -12.52 22.24 12.72
CA SER A 507 -13.89 22.79 12.73
C SER A 507 -14.02 24.11 11.94
N ASP A 508 -13.07 25.00 12.07
CA ASP A 508 -13.01 26.28 11.35
C ASP A 508 -12.74 26.11 9.84
N VAL A 509 -11.88 25.16 9.47
CA VAL A 509 -11.61 24.80 8.08
C VAL A 509 -12.84 24.18 7.44
N LEU A 510 -13.50 23.25 8.16
CA LEU A 510 -14.71 22.56 7.70
C LEU A 510 -15.96 23.46 7.73
N GLY A 511 -15.93 24.55 8.51
CA GLY A 511 -17.06 25.45 8.69
C GLY A 511 -18.21 24.86 9.51
N VAL A 512 -17.89 23.94 10.44
CA VAL A 512 -18.91 23.21 11.21
C VAL A 512 -18.52 23.06 12.66
N ARG A 513 -19.54 22.91 13.53
CA ARG A 513 -19.43 22.52 14.93
C ARG A 513 -20.13 21.20 15.17
N TYR A 514 -19.50 20.30 15.89
CA TYR A 514 -20.08 19.04 16.34
C TYR A 514 -21.04 19.24 17.51
N LEU A 515 -22.22 18.62 17.45
CA LEU A 515 -23.24 18.72 18.50
C LEU A 515 -23.19 17.56 19.49
N HIS A 516 -22.15 16.73 19.47
CA HIS A 516 -21.96 15.53 20.29
C HIS A 516 -23.10 14.52 20.18
N GLN A 517 -23.72 14.44 19.01
CA GLN A 517 -24.80 13.53 18.72
C GLN A 517 -24.62 12.94 17.32
N SER A 518 -24.97 11.68 17.20
CA SER A 518 -25.05 10.99 15.92
C SER A 518 -26.38 10.25 15.81
N VAL A 519 -26.83 10.06 14.58
CA VAL A 519 -28.06 9.32 14.27
C VAL A 519 -27.74 8.20 13.31
N ASN A 520 -28.22 6.99 13.61
CA ASN A 520 -28.14 5.87 12.69
C ASN A 520 -29.35 5.91 11.76
N THR A 521 -29.08 5.90 10.45
CA THR A 521 -30.06 6.15 9.41
C THR A 521 -30.12 5.00 8.41
N GLU A 522 -30.14 3.76 8.88
CA GLU A 522 -30.09 2.58 8.01
C GLU A 522 -31.32 2.42 7.08
N MET A 523 -32.49 2.95 7.46
CA MET A 523 -33.73 2.85 6.66
C MET A 523 -34.52 4.16 6.68
N ASP A 524 -35.19 4.46 5.56
CA ASP A 524 -36.11 5.58 5.38
C ASP A 524 -35.55 6.95 5.82
N CYS A 525 -34.31 7.21 5.43
CA CYS A 525 -33.64 8.44 5.73
C CYS A 525 -33.21 9.18 4.46
N TYR A 526 -33.33 10.49 4.53
CA TYR A 526 -33.12 11.34 3.37
C TYR A 526 -32.26 12.56 3.73
N GLN A 527 -31.63 13.11 2.69
CA GLN A 527 -31.06 14.45 2.72
C GLN A 527 -32.00 15.35 1.91
N LYS A 528 -32.44 16.45 2.50
CA LYS A 528 -33.15 17.51 1.75
C LYS A 528 -32.14 18.44 1.11
N ILE A 529 -32.31 18.76 -0.18
CA ILE A 529 -31.52 19.80 -0.84
C ILE A 529 -31.99 21.15 -0.32
N LEU A 530 -31.08 21.92 0.30
CA LEU A 530 -31.36 23.25 0.87
C LEU A 530 -31.00 24.36 -0.10
N VAL A 531 -29.89 24.18 -0.85
CA VAL A 531 -29.38 25.15 -1.81
C VAL A 531 -29.10 24.49 -3.15
N ARG A 532 -29.63 25.07 -4.22
CA ARG A 532 -29.37 24.64 -5.59
C ARG A 532 -28.14 25.34 -6.13
N ASN A 533 -27.05 24.61 -6.27
CA ASN A 533 -25.77 25.09 -6.82
C ASN A 533 -25.05 23.93 -7.55
N GLU A 534 -23.77 24.13 -7.87
CA GLU A 534 -22.95 23.18 -8.63
C GLU A 534 -22.81 21.82 -7.92
N LEU A 535 -22.91 21.77 -6.58
CA LEU A 535 -22.76 20.52 -5.82
C LEU A 535 -23.95 19.56 -5.96
N VAL A 536 -25.10 20.07 -6.39
CA VAL A 536 -26.32 19.27 -6.67
C VAL A 536 -26.71 19.32 -8.17
N LYS A 537 -25.76 19.63 -9.04
CA LYS A 537 -25.97 19.61 -10.49
C LYS A 537 -26.35 18.22 -10.97
N GLY A 538 -27.31 18.13 -11.88
CA GLY A 538 -27.86 16.85 -12.38
C GLY A 538 -28.98 16.28 -11.50
N MET A 539 -29.32 16.96 -10.38
CA MET A 539 -30.35 16.56 -9.42
C MET A 539 -31.56 17.50 -9.43
N GLU A 540 -31.83 18.16 -10.57
CA GLU A 540 -32.84 19.22 -10.67
C GLU A 540 -34.28 18.71 -10.47
N LYS A 541 -34.49 17.38 -10.67
CA LYS A 541 -35.82 16.74 -10.59
C LYS A 541 -36.14 16.17 -9.22
N THR A 542 -35.26 16.27 -8.25
CA THR A 542 -35.48 15.81 -6.88
C THR A 542 -35.23 16.89 -5.86
N GLU A 543 -35.91 16.85 -4.73
CA GLU A 543 -35.64 17.62 -3.53
C GLU A 543 -34.97 16.79 -2.45
N LEU A 544 -35.00 15.46 -2.61
CA LEU A 544 -34.53 14.48 -1.64
C LEU A 544 -33.43 13.63 -2.26
N LEU A 545 -32.40 13.34 -1.48
CA LEU A 545 -31.34 12.41 -1.80
C LEU A 545 -31.30 11.29 -0.77
N HIS A 546 -30.78 10.14 -1.17
CA HIS A 546 -30.60 9.02 -0.27
C HIS A 546 -29.65 9.38 0.87
N ASN A 547 -29.98 8.99 2.11
CA ASN A 547 -29.09 9.03 3.25
C ASN A 547 -29.12 7.67 3.96
N GLY A 548 -27.97 7.15 4.36
CA GLY A 548 -27.86 5.89 5.07
C GLY A 548 -26.69 5.90 6.05
N GLY A 549 -26.51 4.81 6.77
CA GLY A 549 -25.43 4.67 7.75
C GLY A 549 -25.58 5.63 8.92
N THR A 550 -24.46 6.13 9.42
CA THR A 550 -24.43 7.07 10.54
C THR A 550 -24.21 8.49 10.01
N THR A 551 -24.95 9.44 10.59
CA THR A 551 -24.79 10.89 10.33
C THR A 551 -24.50 11.59 11.64
N LEU A 552 -23.45 12.44 11.68
CA LEU A 552 -23.16 13.31 12.80
C LEU A 552 -24.10 14.52 12.75
N LEU A 553 -24.69 14.90 13.89
CA LEU A 553 -25.43 16.15 13.98
C LEU A 553 -24.45 17.31 14.16
N ILE A 554 -24.53 18.25 13.24
CA ILE A 554 -23.63 19.40 13.19
C ILE A 554 -24.43 20.70 13.04
N GLN A 555 -23.75 21.81 13.31
CA GLN A 555 -24.21 23.18 13.04
C GLN A 555 -23.20 23.86 12.11
N SER A 556 -23.66 24.57 11.08
CA SER A 556 -22.79 25.43 10.26
C SER A 556 -22.29 26.62 11.07
N LEU A 557 -21.01 26.96 10.90
CA LEU A 557 -20.43 28.18 11.41
C LEU A 557 -20.82 29.37 10.51
N GLU A 558 -20.64 30.59 11.02
CA GLU A 558 -20.92 31.83 10.27
C GLU A 558 -20.08 31.86 8.97
N GLY A 559 -20.72 32.14 7.85
CA GLY A 559 -20.10 32.16 6.52
C GLY A 559 -20.04 30.83 5.78
N ALA A 560 -20.29 29.71 6.44
CA ALA A 560 -20.39 28.40 5.82
C ALA A 560 -21.79 28.15 5.23
N GLU A 561 -21.86 27.50 4.05
CA GLU A 561 -23.10 27.25 3.32
C GLU A 561 -23.53 25.78 3.48
N ALA A 562 -24.72 25.55 4.06
CA ALA A 562 -25.35 24.24 4.12
C ALA A 562 -26.03 23.92 2.76
N ILE A 563 -25.59 22.86 2.12
CA ILE A 563 -26.07 22.45 0.79
C ILE A 563 -27.23 21.45 0.91
N THR A 564 -27.08 20.47 1.78
CA THR A 564 -28.13 19.49 2.11
C THR A 564 -28.30 19.40 3.61
N GLY A 565 -29.46 18.96 4.06
CA GLY A 565 -29.78 18.80 5.45
C GLY A 565 -30.45 17.47 5.76
N TYR A 566 -30.25 17.00 6.98
CA TYR A 566 -30.78 15.75 7.49
C TYR A 566 -32.31 15.85 7.67
N LEU A 567 -33.02 14.86 7.14
CA LEU A 567 -34.41 14.59 7.48
C LEU A 567 -34.48 13.42 8.44
N PRO A 568 -35.21 13.55 9.57
CA PRO A 568 -35.36 12.46 10.52
C PRO A 568 -35.93 11.19 9.87
N LYS A 569 -35.55 10.04 10.44
CA LYS A 569 -36.06 8.73 10.02
C LYS A 569 -37.57 8.70 10.00
N ILE A 570 -38.11 8.20 8.93
CA ILE A 570 -39.56 7.98 8.77
C ILE A 570 -39.86 6.52 9.15
N ASN A 571 -41.00 6.28 9.83
CA ASN A 571 -41.47 4.93 10.03
C ASN A 571 -41.93 4.34 8.68
N ASN A 572 -41.53 3.11 8.39
CA ASN A 572 -41.79 2.49 7.09
C ASN A 572 -42.99 1.55 7.05
N GLN A 573 -43.60 1.27 8.22
CA GLN A 573 -44.74 0.32 8.33
C GLN A 573 -45.74 0.74 9.40
N PRO A 574 -47.05 0.63 9.13
CA PRO A 574 -47.60 0.45 7.80
C PRO A 574 -47.46 1.71 6.93
N PRO A 575 -47.55 1.61 5.59
CA PRO A 575 -47.29 2.73 4.68
C PRO A 575 -48.10 3.99 4.95
N GLU A 576 -49.31 3.83 5.49
CA GLU A 576 -50.23 4.92 5.84
C GLU A 576 -49.67 5.85 6.92
N PHE A 577 -48.65 5.39 7.69
CA PHE A 577 -47.97 6.15 8.72
C PHE A 577 -46.50 6.47 8.36
N ALA A 578 -46.12 6.16 7.13
CA ALA A 578 -44.75 6.39 6.61
C ALA A 578 -44.60 7.80 6.01
N TYR A 579 -44.62 8.82 6.83
CA TYR A 579 -44.44 10.22 6.44
C TYR A 579 -43.63 10.98 7.49
N PRO A 580 -42.88 12.03 7.12
CA PRO A 580 -42.14 12.82 8.08
C PRO A 580 -43.10 13.77 8.84
N ASP A 581 -42.80 14.02 10.11
CA ASP A 581 -43.49 15.03 10.89
C ASP A 581 -43.31 16.44 10.32
N SER A 582 -42.14 16.68 9.73
CA SER A 582 -41.80 17.93 9.07
C SER A 582 -40.83 17.69 7.90
N TRP A 583 -40.97 18.46 6.85
CA TRP A 583 -40.06 18.53 5.74
C TRP A 583 -38.93 19.56 5.98
N GLU A 584 -38.89 20.19 7.15
CA GLU A 584 -37.81 21.10 7.51
C GLU A 584 -36.61 20.31 8.04
N SER A 585 -35.42 20.78 7.68
CA SER A 585 -34.14 20.21 8.15
C SER A 585 -33.40 21.21 9.01
N ASN A 586 -33.03 20.78 10.21
CA ASN A 586 -32.32 21.62 11.18
C ASN A 586 -30.82 21.32 11.27
N HIS A 587 -30.35 20.22 10.67
CA HIS A 587 -28.97 19.80 10.76
C HIS A 587 -28.37 19.62 9.36
N PRO A 588 -27.31 20.33 9.01
CA PRO A 588 -26.64 20.16 7.74
C PRO A 588 -26.00 18.76 7.60
N ILE A 589 -25.92 18.26 6.36
CA ILE A 589 -25.12 17.07 6.01
C ILE A 589 -23.94 17.47 5.13
N VAL A 590 -24.20 18.21 4.05
CA VAL A 590 -23.14 18.71 3.17
C VAL A 590 -22.96 20.18 3.42
N VAL A 591 -21.74 20.58 3.78
CA VAL A 591 -21.38 21.97 4.07
C VAL A 591 -20.20 22.37 3.22
N ARG A 592 -20.29 23.54 2.60
CA ARG A 592 -19.20 24.21 1.89
C ARG A 592 -18.70 25.38 2.73
N ASN A 593 -17.37 25.50 2.86
CA ASN A 593 -16.76 26.60 3.62
C ASN A 593 -15.54 27.17 2.89
N ARG A 594 -15.31 28.46 3.05
CA ARG A 594 -14.09 29.15 2.61
C ARG A 594 -13.19 29.41 3.81
N PHE A 595 -11.92 29.06 3.68
CA PHE A 595 -10.94 29.26 4.73
C PHE A 595 -9.65 29.83 4.12
N GLY A 596 -9.30 31.05 4.47
CA GLY A 596 -8.20 31.77 3.84
C GLY A 596 -8.42 31.93 2.33
N ARG A 597 -7.48 31.42 1.53
CA ARG A 597 -7.58 31.35 0.07
C ARG A 597 -8.14 30.03 -0.44
N GLY A 598 -8.30 29.04 0.44
CA GLY A 598 -8.80 27.72 0.14
C GLY A 598 -10.28 27.54 0.39
N GLU A 599 -10.71 26.33 0.22
CA GLU A 599 -12.12 25.95 0.33
C GLU A 599 -12.26 24.50 0.76
N SER A 600 -13.30 24.18 1.53
CA SER A 600 -13.61 22.82 1.96
C SER A 600 -15.05 22.43 1.61
N ILE A 601 -15.24 21.12 1.42
CA ILE A 601 -16.55 20.48 1.38
C ILE A 601 -16.53 19.36 2.42
N TYR A 602 -17.45 19.44 3.37
CA TYR A 602 -17.58 18.45 4.43
C TYR A 602 -18.89 17.68 4.31
N PHE A 603 -18.81 16.36 4.51
CA PHE A 603 -19.94 15.44 4.54
C PHE A 603 -20.08 14.87 5.95
N ALA A 604 -21.19 15.18 6.65
CA ALA A 604 -21.41 14.73 8.01
C ALA A 604 -21.82 13.25 8.13
N ASN A 605 -22.10 12.59 7.01
CA ASN A 605 -22.40 11.16 6.92
C ASN A 605 -21.22 10.35 6.39
N GLU A 606 -21.33 9.03 6.45
CA GLU A 606 -20.34 8.06 5.96
C GLU A 606 -20.38 7.90 4.42
N ILE A 607 -20.47 9.01 3.66
CA ILE A 607 -20.70 8.97 2.20
C ILE A 607 -19.65 8.13 1.46
N ASP A 608 -18.42 8.14 1.92
CA ASP A 608 -17.29 7.33 1.41
C ASP A 608 -17.58 5.83 1.54
N LYS A 609 -17.90 5.36 2.75
CA LYS A 609 -18.29 3.99 3.03
C LYS A 609 -19.59 3.60 2.30
N LEU A 610 -20.58 4.49 2.30
CA LEU A 610 -21.88 4.25 1.68
C LEU A 610 -21.78 4.10 0.16
N ASN A 611 -20.85 4.80 -0.48
CA ASN A 611 -20.56 4.60 -1.90
C ASN A 611 -20.08 3.17 -2.21
N LEU A 612 -19.41 2.50 -1.26
CA LEU A 612 -19.00 1.10 -1.39
C LEU A 612 -20.14 0.12 -1.03
N THR A 613 -20.75 0.31 0.13
CA THR A 613 -21.61 -0.69 0.77
C THR A 613 -23.05 -0.68 0.25
N ILE A 614 -23.57 0.50 -0.10
CA ILE A 614 -24.89 0.68 -0.67
C ILE A 614 -24.82 0.97 -2.18
N GLY A 615 -23.90 1.85 -2.60
CA GLY A 615 -23.69 2.20 -4.00
C GLY A 615 -24.85 2.95 -4.65
N HIS A 616 -25.68 3.69 -3.86
CA HIS A 616 -26.73 4.51 -4.43
C HIS A 616 -26.13 5.63 -5.30
N PRO A 617 -26.67 5.90 -6.51
CA PRO A 617 -26.09 6.89 -7.43
C PRO A 617 -25.91 8.30 -6.85
N ASP A 618 -26.75 8.69 -5.90
CA ASP A 618 -26.65 10.02 -5.26
C ASP A 618 -25.33 10.25 -4.59
N TYR A 619 -24.72 9.22 -3.96
CA TYR A 619 -23.40 9.33 -3.33
C TYR A 619 -22.31 9.62 -4.34
N ASN A 620 -22.29 8.88 -5.45
CA ASN A 620 -21.34 9.10 -6.52
C ASN A 620 -21.52 10.49 -7.15
N HIS A 621 -22.76 10.93 -7.39
CA HIS A 621 -23.05 12.25 -7.95
C HIS A 621 -22.62 13.39 -7.04
N LEU A 622 -22.91 13.32 -5.73
CA LEU A 622 -22.50 14.36 -4.77
C LEU A 622 -20.97 14.47 -4.70
N LEU A 623 -20.27 13.32 -4.58
CA LEU A 623 -18.81 13.27 -4.57
C LEU A 623 -18.20 13.78 -5.89
N ALA A 624 -18.77 13.37 -7.03
CA ALA A 624 -18.31 13.82 -8.35
C ALA A 624 -18.51 15.33 -8.53
N ASN A 625 -19.65 15.86 -8.13
CA ASN A 625 -19.92 17.29 -8.19
C ASN A 625 -18.97 18.08 -7.27
N ALA A 626 -18.67 17.57 -6.05
CA ALA A 626 -17.72 18.18 -5.13
C ALA A 626 -16.32 18.26 -5.75
N VAL A 627 -15.83 17.13 -6.29
CA VAL A 627 -14.52 17.09 -6.96
C VAL A 627 -14.51 17.99 -8.20
N HIS A 628 -15.56 17.95 -9.02
CA HIS A 628 -15.64 18.77 -10.23
C HIS A 628 -15.68 20.27 -9.94
N TYR A 629 -16.42 20.66 -8.91
CA TYR A 629 -16.50 22.04 -8.44
C TYR A 629 -15.11 22.53 -8.00
N LEU A 630 -14.42 21.74 -7.16
CA LEU A 630 -13.12 22.14 -6.61
C LEU A 630 -11.99 22.11 -7.66
N LEU A 631 -11.94 21.11 -8.56
CA LEU A 631 -10.92 21.05 -9.61
C LEU A 631 -11.14 22.06 -10.74
N GLY A 632 -12.40 22.41 -11.02
CA GLY A 632 -12.74 23.22 -12.19
C GLY A 632 -12.46 22.47 -13.51
N PRO A 633 -12.14 23.20 -14.61
CA PRO A 633 -11.91 22.62 -15.93
C PRO A 633 -10.57 21.89 -16.07
N ASP A 634 -9.59 22.15 -15.20
CA ASP A 634 -8.19 21.76 -15.34
C ASP A 634 -7.90 20.39 -14.69
N ARG A 635 -8.49 19.33 -15.24
CA ARG A 635 -8.22 17.95 -14.82
C ARG A 635 -6.99 17.39 -15.50
N VAL A 636 -6.30 16.46 -14.81
CA VAL A 636 -5.15 15.72 -15.34
C VAL A 636 -5.49 14.97 -16.62
N LEU A 637 -6.65 14.35 -16.69
CA LEU A 637 -7.15 13.73 -17.92
C LEU A 637 -8.69 13.73 -17.99
N LYS A 638 -9.22 13.59 -19.21
CA LYS A 638 -10.64 13.37 -19.48
C LYS A 638 -10.79 12.18 -20.42
N THR A 639 -11.79 11.35 -20.21
CA THR A 639 -12.05 10.17 -21.05
C THR A 639 -13.55 9.89 -21.15
N ASP A 640 -13.95 9.22 -22.23
CA ASP A 640 -15.28 8.64 -22.43
C ASP A 640 -15.28 7.13 -22.19
N ALA A 641 -14.21 6.60 -21.62
CA ALA A 641 -14.15 5.19 -21.21
C ALA A 641 -15.27 4.86 -20.20
N PRO A 642 -15.91 3.68 -20.28
CA PRO A 642 -16.86 3.26 -19.27
C PRO A 642 -16.20 3.06 -17.90
N ALA A 643 -16.96 3.17 -16.82
CA ALA A 643 -16.48 3.01 -15.44
C ALA A 643 -15.73 1.69 -15.16
N SER A 644 -15.98 0.67 -15.98
CA SER A 644 -15.29 -0.63 -15.93
C SER A 644 -13.90 -0.64 -16.59
N VAL A 645 -13.42 0.48 -17.13
CA VAL A 645 -12.06 0.62 -17.67
C VAL A 645 -11.25 1.46 -16.70
N GLN A 646 -10.17 0.88 -16.15
CA GLN A 646 -9.25 1.63 -15.30
C GLN A 646 -8.26 2.42 -16.17
N VAL A 647 -8.01 3.67 -15.83
CA VAL A 647 -7.13 4.56 -16.61
C VAL A 647 -6.07 5.14 -15.68
N TYR A 648 -4.80 4.96 -16.04
CA TYR A 648 -3.63 5.39 -15.28
C TYR A 648 -2.75 6.29 -16.11
N LEU A 649 -2.42 7.47 -15.59
CA LEU A 649 -1.43 8.37 -16.15
C LEU A 649 -0.27 8.51 -15.16
N ASN A 650 0.91 8.13 -15.60
CA ASN A 650 2.13 8.24 -14.81
C ASN A 650 3.17 9.09 -15.56
N LYS A 651 4.06 9.73 -14.81
CA LYS A 651 5.20 10.49 -15.33
C LYS A 651 6.50 9.79 -14.97
N SER A 652 7.44 9.72 -15.92
CA SER A 652 8.82 9.31 -15.63
C SER A 652 9.60 10.45 -15.00
N GLU A 653 10.40 10.15 -13.97
CA GLU A 653 11.31 11.14 -13.40
C GLU A 653 12.56 11.37 -14.27
N GLU A 654 12.97 10.40 -15.10
CA GLU A 654 14.16 10.49 -15.97
C GLU A 654 13.94 11.38 -17.20
N GLY A 655 12.70 11.55 -17.64
CA GLY A 655 12.34 12.39 -18.79
C GLY A 655 11.44 13.55 -18.41
N LEU A 656 11.89 14.80 -18.58
CA LEU A 656 11.15 15.99 -18.16
C LEU A 656 9.70 16.06 -18.69
N ASN A 657 9.37 15.38 -19.82
CA ASN A 657 8.06 15.41 -20.46
C ASN A 657 7.61 14.04 -20.98
N THR A 658 8.01 12.95 -20.30
CA THR A 658 7.68 11.60 -20.75
C THR A 658 6.67 10.97 -19.79
N PHE A 659 5.60 10.40 -20.35
CA PHE A 659 4.48 9.85 -19.62
C PHE A 659 4.18 8.42 -20.07
N GLN A 660 3.58 7.64 -19.18
CA GLN A 660 2.91 6.38 -19.48
C GLN A 660 1.40 6.57 -19.31
N LEU A 661 0.63 6.22 -20.34
CA LEU A 661 -0.82 6.06 -20.25
C LEU A 661 -1.16 4.59 -20.34
N SER A 662 -1.82 4.04 -19.33
CA SER A 662 -2.25 2.65 -19.30
C SER A 662 -3.75 2.52 -19.07
N LEU A 663 -4.39 1.59 -19.76
CA LEU A 663 -5.79 1.26 -19.61
C LEU A 663 -5.93 -0.25 -19.35
N VAL A 664 -6.69 -0.61 -18.31
CA VAL A 664 -7.05 -2.00 -17.98
C VAL A 664 -8.55 -2.18 -18.15
N ASN A 665 -8.96 -3.16 -18.93
CA ASN A 665 -10.36 -3.47 -19.16
C ASN A 665 -10.85 -4.48 -18.12
N THR A 666 -11.85 -4.10 -17.34
CA THR A 666 -12.53 -4.98 -16.37
C THR A 666 -14.01 -5.18 -16.72
N SER A 667 -14.39 -4.86 -17.98
CA SER A 667 -15.76 -5.07 -18.48
C SER A 667 -16.01 -6.56 -18.70
N SER A 668 -16.94 -7.15 -17.96
CA SER A 668 -17.26 -8.58 -18.04
C SER A 668 -18.77 -8.81 -18.07
N SER A 669 -19.17 -9.92 -18.64
CA SER A 669 -20.55 -10.43 -18.59
C SER A 669 -20.90 -11.09 -17.24
N SER A 670 -19.90 -11.30 -16.37
CA SER A 670 -20.05 -11.99 -15.09
C SER A 670 -19.45 -11.18 -13.93
N GLN A 671 -19.90 -11.50 -12.73
CA GLN A 671 -19.20 -11.08 -11.51
C GLN A 671 -17.89 -11.86 -11.37
N ARG A 672 -16.97 -11.35 -10.54
CA ARG A 672 -15.73 -12.07 -10.21
C ARG A 672 -16.01 -13.43 -9.54
N PRO A 673 -15.28 -14.48 -9.92
CA PRO A 673 -14.22 -14.51 -10.92
C PRO A 673 -14.75 -14.30 -12.34
N PHE A 674 -14.05 -13.43 -13.09
CA PHE A 674 -14.41 -13.14 -14.47
C PHE A 674 -14.24 -14.37 -15.37
N ARG A 675 -15.20 -14.61 -16.25
CA ARG A 675 -15.15 -15.70 -17.22
C ARG A 675 -14.66 -15.22 -18.58
N ASP A 676 -15.02 -14.01 -18.94
CA ASP A 676 -14.74 -13.36 -20.20
C ASP A 676 -14.57 -11.85 -19.99
N LEU A 677 -14.03 -11.17 -20.98
CA LEU A 677 -14.03 -9.70 -21.07
C LEU A 677 -14.81 -9.29 -22.30
N ILE A 678 -15.53 -8.19 -22.16
CA ILE A 678 -16.18 -7.51 -23.29
C ILE A 678 -15.18 -6.46 -23.81
N PRO A 679 -14.68 -6.61 -25.05
CA PRO A 679 -13.75 -5.63 -25.62
C PRO A 679 -14.42 -4.25 -25.72
N VAL A 680 -13.79 -3.22 -25.16
CA VAL A 680 -14.26 -1.84 -25.24
C VAL A 680 -13.69 -1.17 -26.48
N ARG A 681 -14.53 -0.46 -27.24
CA ARG A 681 -14.16 0.14 -28.52
C ARG A 681 -14.25 1.66 -28.48
N GLU A 682 -13.44 2.28 -29.36
CA GLU A 682 -13.48 3.73 -29.65
C GLU A 682 -13.33 4.61 -28.40
N ILE A 683 -12.39 4.25 -27.51
CA ILE A 683 -12.09 5.04 -26.32
C ILE A 683 -11.30 6.29 -26.70
N ARG A 684 -11.71 7.43 -26.16
CA ARG A 684 -10.99 8.69 -26.23
C ARG A 684 -10.41 9.08 -24.88
N VAL A 685 -9.15 9.53 -24.89
CA VAL A 685 -8.46 10.11 -23.73
C VAL A 685 -7.90 11.46 -24.13
N ASP A 686 -8.26 12.51 -23.40
CA ASP A 686 -7.74 13.87 -23.58
C ASP A 686 -6.79 14.20 -22.42
N LEU A 687 -5.57 14.61 -22.75
CA LEU A 687 -4.51 14.95 -21.81
C LEU A 687 -4.41 16.48 -21.62
N PRO A 688 -3.82 16.97 -20.52
CA PRO A 688 -3.68 18.40 -20.26
C PRO A 688 -2.54 19.06 -21.06
N PHE A 689 -1.82 18.29 -21.87
CA PHE A 689 -0.66 18.73 -22.65
C PHE A 689 -0.75 18.25 -24.12
N GLN A 690 -0.02 18.91 -25.00
CA GLN A 690 0.11 18.48 -26.40
C GLN A 690 1.01 17.26 -26.51
N ILE A 691 0.69 16.36 -27.42
CA ILE A 691 1.43 15.11 -27.68
C ILE A 691 2.36 15.36 -28.86
N ASN A 692 3.67 15.18 -28.68
CA ASN A 692 4.67 15.23 -29.74
C ASN A 692 4.83 13.87 -30.40
N SER A 693 5.01 12.82 -29.60
CA SER A 693 5.13 11.45 -30.10
C SER A 693 4.41 10.47 -29.16
N LEU A 694 4.01 9.34 -29.73
CA LEU A 694 3.31 8.30 -29.04
C LEU A 694 3.83 6.94 -29.55
N GLU A 695 4.25 6.10 -28.62
CA GLU A 695 4.69 4.73 -28.87
C GLU A 695 3.75 3.75 -28.14
N LYS A 696 3.26 2.75 -28.84
CA LYS A 696 2.46 1.68 -28.23
C LYS A 696 3.37 0.58 -27.71
N TRP A 697 3.40 0.40 -26.39
CA TRP A 697 4.19 -0.63 -25.73
C TRP A 697 3.47 -1.96 -25.64
N TYR A 698 2.14 -1.92 -25.43
CA TYR A 698 1.33 -3.13 -25.32
C TYR A 698 -0.10 -2.90 -25.82
N GLY A 699 -0.77 -3.99 -26.25
CA GLY A 699 -2.17 -4.00 -26.65
C GLY A 699 -2.39 -4.15 -28.15
N THR A 700 -3.58 -4.63 -28.54
CA THR A 700 -3.94 -5.03 -29.93
C THR A 700 -4.57 -3.90 -30.75
N GLY A 701 -5.26 -2.95 -30.10
CA GLY A 701 -5.99 -1.85 -30.77
C GLY A 701 -5.10 -0.93 -31.59
N LYS A 702 -5.69 -0.31 -32.64
CA LYS A 702 -5.04 0.79 -33.36
C LYS A 702 -5.11 2.07 -32.51
N ILE A 703 -3.97 2.76 -32.39
CA ILE A 703 -3.88 4.01 -31.66
C ILE A 703 -3.71 5.16 -32.67
N LYS A 704 -4.50 6.19 -32.48
CA LYS A 704 -4.37 7.47 -33.22
C LYS A 704 -4.33 8.61 -32.20
N PHE A 705 -3.58 9.66 -32.51
CA PHE A 705 -3.61 10.87 -31.68
C PHE A 705 -3.66 12.13 -32.55
N LYS A 706 -4.21 13.19 -32.00
CA LYS A 706 -4.25 14.51 -32.59
C LYS A 706 -4.23 15.56 -31.48
N LYS A 707 -3.24 16.44 -31.50
CA LYS A 707 -3.02 17.44 -30.45
C LYS A 707 -2.83 16.75 -29.09
N ASN A 708 -3.79 16.90 -28.20
CA ASN A 708 -3.80 16.32 -26.85
C ASN A 708 -4.77 15.14 -26.69
N SER A 709 -5.40 14.70 -27.78
CA SER A 709 -6.43 13.65 -27.77
C SER A 709 -5.90 12.34 -28.36
N ILE A 710 -6.10 11.24 -27.67
CA ILE A 710 -5.77 9.89 -28.07
C ILE A 710 -7.07 9.12 -28.34
N ARG A 711 -7.09 8.33 -29.42
CA ARG A 711 -8.17 7.39 -29.72
C ARG A 711 -7.64 5.98 -29.77
N ILE A 712 -8.27 5.08 -29.02
CA ILE A 712 -7.95 3.65 -28.93
C ILE A 712 -9.12 2.90 -29.58
N SER A 713 -8.88 2.27 -30.72
CA SER A 713 -9.97 1.60 -31.47
C SER A 713 -10.56 0.39 -30.76
N GLN A 714 -9.75 -0.31 -29.94
CA GLN A 714 -10.17 -1.48 -29.20
C GLN A 714 -9.24 -1.71 -28.01
N LEU A 715 -9.81 -1.99 -26.86
CA LEU A 715 -9.16 -2.43 -25.63
C LEU A 715 -9.68 -3.83 -25.29
N GLU A 716 -8.82 -4.83 -25.34
CA GLU A 716 -9.12 -6.20 -24.91
C GLU A 716 -8.89 -6.37 -23.42
N GLU A 717 -7.67 -6.57 -22.95
CA GLU A 717 -7.29 -6.66 -21.55
C GLU A 717 -6.56 -5.40 -21.08
N PHE A 718 -5.48 -5.07 -21.80
CA PHE A 718 -4.54 -4.02 -21.40
C PHE A 718 -3.98 -3.29 -22.62
N VAL A 719 -3.83 -1.98 -22.48
CA VAL A 719 -3.09 -1.11 -23.41
C VAL A 719 -2.14 -0.26 -22.60
N SER A 720 -0.89 -0.15 -23.05
CA SER A 720 0.09 0.77 -22.50
C SER A 720 0.78 1.57 -23.59
N LEU A 721 0.91 2.88 -23.36
CA LEU A 721 1.45 3.85 -24.31
C LEU A 721 2.52 4.68 -23.60
N LYS A 722 3.68 4.85 -24.27
CA LYS A 722 4.63 5.92 -23.93
C LYS A 722 4.26 7.18 -24.69
N ILE A 723 4.28 8.31 -24.01
CA ILE A 723 3.89 9.61 -24.57
C ILE A 723 4.99 10.62 -24.28
N GLU A 724 5.45 11.33 -25.30
CA GLU A 724 6.30 12.49 -25.13
C GLU A 724 5.46 13.75 -25.33
N ALA A 725 5.38 14.57 -24.29
CA ALA A 725 4.64 15.82 -24.31
C ALA A 725 5.41 16.90 -25.06
N GLY A 726 4.68 17.76 -25.77
CA GLY A 726 5.21 19.00 -26.34
C GLY A 726 5.66 19.98 -25.24
N ARG A 727 6.58 20.86 -25.63
CA ARG A 727 7.00 21.97 -24.78
C ARG A 727 5.89 22.99 -24.62
#